data_ab01fadb92b9cb7e5d29571d28916206
#
_entry.id   ab01fadb92b9cb7e5d29571d28916206
#
_cell.length_a   1.000
_cell.length_b   1.000
_cell.length_c   1.000
_cell.angle_alpha   90.00
_cell.angle_beta   90.00
_cell.angle_gamma   90.00
#
_symmetry.space_group_name_H-M   'P 1'
#
loop_
_entity.id
_entity.type
_entity.pdbx_description
1 polymer ?
#
loop_
_entity_poly.entity_id
_entity_poly.type
_entity_poly.pdbx_seq_one_letter_code
_entity_poly.pdbx_strand_id
1 'polypeptide(L)'
;MLKFEGWQAKVVAGHYHPKCRTAPTDTWAVAPHNRTGGLEGRGLDDRVTNECCVESACDRASQGCGEPVSSPLLTPGRNCWRIERADKVSLLVDGEEYFGAVRSALASAQHSIYILGWDIDSRMRLVPDGAHDGLPEPLGEFLDAVVARRRALRGYVLSWDFAMLYAMEREWLPIYKLDGRTHRRLKFRLDDQHPVGASHHQKVIVVDDAVAFVSGYDLTRCRFDTSDHRIGDPRRVDHRGIRYPPFHDVGIAVAGDCARALGDLARERWLRATGERHAPTTASDAADVWPAGIAVAATDVDVAIARTEPPFAGRPAVTEIRALHFDAIASAQRHIFAENQYFTSLAIARAFARRLAEDDPPEIAVLSPYTQSGWLEISTMGVLRARIHRMLRDADHRRRYHLYCPMLGWLDCNEGCLNIHSKVLIVDDALLMIGSSNLSDRSLALDTECNLIIESRGNPRLSKLIATMRERLLAEHLGCTAQDVAHATERTGSMHAAIASLDKGGERTLPSVEPDFDATLDAVVPDRHLFDPERALDAETIVADLLPQDDARTDTRGRLIGIATGVALLAAMALAWRVTPLDEWLAFDRLIDAGDALRDSPWAAAGVVLVYAAGGLVAFPLLVLIAATAMLFGPLLGPIYALLGALASATLTFAIGRKLGRETVRRLAGQRVNELSRRLARRGLVTVAFVRMLPIAPFSVVNVVAGASHIRWSDFLLGTIIGLLPGITTLTFFVDRAIAAIRDPGAGTFALLAVAVAILVALVWVLRRKLRRKAPVPLTPAPNVHGS
;
A
#
# COMPACT_ATOMS: atom_id res chain seq x y z
N MET A 1 -14.04 -9.65 -23.44
CA MET A 1 -13.57 -9.47 -22.06
C MET A 1 -12.44 -10.46 -21.74
N LEU A 2 -11.47 -10.56 -22.63
CA LEU A 2 -10.34 -11.52 -22.54
C LEU A 2 -9.10 -10.77 -23.05
N LYS A 3 -8.04 -10.69 -22.22
CA LYS A 3 -6.69 -10.18 -22.52
C LYS A 3 -6.35 -8.71 -22.26
N PHE A 4 -6.81 -8.13 -21.17
CA PHE A 4 -6.23 -6.84 -20.71
C PHE A 4 -5.13 -7.01 -19.64
N GLU A 5 -5.01 -8.16 -19.00
CA GLU A 5 -4.01 -8.40 -17.94
C GLU A 5 -2.61 -8.77 -18.43
N GLY A 6 -2.48 -9.31 -19.64
CA GLY A 6 -1.17 -9.54 -20.26
C GLY A 6 -0.39 -8.25 -20.60
N TRP A 7 -1.04 -7.09 -20.48
CA TRP A 7 -0.43 -5.79 -20.78
C TRP A 7 0.26 -5.18 -19.56
N GLN A 8 -0.21 -5.43 -18.35
CA GLN A 8 0.47 -4.98 -17.12
C GLN A 8 1.82 -5.69 -16.94
N ALA A 9 1.91 -6.98 -17.23
CA ALA A 9 3.17 -7.72 -17.16
C ALA A 9 4.20 -7.27 -18.21
N LYS A 10 3.78 -6.75 -19.37
CA LYS A 10 4.70 -6.31 -20.45
C LYS A 10 5.09 -4.83 -20.37
N VAL A 11 4.34 -3.98 -19.69
CA VAL A 11 4.69 -2.58 -19.49
C VAL A 11 5.73 -2.41 -18.36
N VAL A 12 5.76 -3.33 -17.40
CA VAL A 12 6.77 -3.38 -16.34
C VAL A 12 8.08 -4.01 -16.82
N ALA A 13 8.08 -4.79 -17.90
CA ALA A 13 9.27 -5.46 -18.46
C ALA A 13 10.20 -4.58 -19.32
N GLY A 14 10.12 -3.28 -19.21
CA GLY A 14 10.95 -2.32 -19.93
C GLY A 14 12.22 -1.93 -19.18
N HIS A 15 13.22 -2.80 -19.19
CA HIS A 15 14.65 -2.53 -19.05
C HIS A 15 15.08 -1.44 -18.06
N TYR A 16 15.18 -1.82 -16.78
CA TYR A 16 16.11 -1.20 -15.87
C TYR A 16 17.19 -2.23 -15.53
N HIS A 17 18.39 -2.03 -16.02
CA HIS A 17 19.58 -2.75 -15.61
C HIS A 17 20.29 -1.89 -14.55
N PRO A 18 20.15 -2.14 -13.26
CA PRO A 18 21.12 -1.65 -12.30
C PRO A 18 22.28 -2.65 -12.25
N LYS A 19 23.46 -2.19 -12.52
CA LYS A 19 24.70 -2.94 -12.27
C LYS A 19 24.78 -3.13 -10.75
N CYS A 20 24.54 -4.35 -10.27
CA CYS A 20 24.99 -4.75 -8.94
C CYS A 20 26.52 -4.51 -8.87
N ARG A 21 26.94 -3.48 -8.16
CA ARG A 21 28.33 -3.35 -7.71
C ARG A 21 28.41 -4.03 -6.34
N THR A 22 28.91 -5.25 -6.34
CA THR A 22 29.52 -5.84 -5.15
C THR A 22 30.76 -5.02 -4.83
N ALA A 23 30.82 -4.45 -3.63
CA ALA A 23 32.01 -3.78 -3.14
C ALA A 23 33.15 -4.80 -2.96
N PRO A 24 34.35 -4.53 -3.44
CA PRO A 24 35.49 -5.38 -3.17
C PRO A 24 35.92 -5.19 -1.71
N THR A 25 36.18 -6.31 -1.05
CA THR A 25 36.86 -6.35 0.25
C THR A 25 38.32 -5.96 0.06
N ASP A 26 38.69 -4.73 0.35
CA ASP A 26 40.08 -4.34 0.49
C ASP A 26 40.36 -3.89 1.93
N THR A 27 41.19 -4.70 2.55
CA THR A 27 41.89 -4.46 3.81
C THR A 27 42.93 -3.32 3.65
N TRP A 28 42.75 -2.23 4.40
CA TRP A 28 43.84 -1.29 4.65
C TRP A 28 43.92 -0.90 6.12
N ALA A 29 45.16 -0.95 6.59
CA ALA A 29 45.59 -0.78 7.96
C ALA A 29 45.48 0.69 8.45
N VAL A 30 45.30 0.80 9.74
CA VAL A 30 45.24 1.99 10.59
C VAL A 30 46.60 2.64 10.72
N ALA A 31 46.69 3.99 10.62
CA ALA A 31 47.65 4.79 11.37
C ALA A 31 47.01 6.12 11.82
N PRO A 32 47.29 6.58 13.04
CA PRO A 32 46.59 7.68 13.65
C PRO A 32 47.35 9.02 13.43
N HIS A 33 46.65 10.12 13.21
CA HIS A 33 47.20 11.43 13.41
C HIS A 33 46.28 12.38 14.15
N ASN A 34 46.74 12.72 15.34
CA ASN A 34 46.36 13.90 16.13
C ASN A 34 46.56 15.20 15.35
N ARG A 35 45.58 16.11 15.45
CA ARG A 35 45.90 17.55 15.70
C ARG A 35 44.68 18.33 16.10
N THR A 36 44.81 18.93 17.24
CA THR A 36 44.10 20.02 17.89
C THR A 36 44.05 21.28 17.02
N GLY A 37 42.95 22.01 17.08
CA GLY A 37 42.86 23.38 16.61
C GLY A 37 41.47 23.97 16.81
N GLY A 38 41.26 24.70 17.86
CA GLY A 38 40.06 25.49 18.12
C GLY A 38 40.02 26.75 17.24
N LEU A 39 38.84 27.25 17.05
CA LEU A 39 38.55 28.71 16.94
C LEU A 39 37.05 29.00 17.11
N GLU A 40 36.83 29.90 17.97
CA GLU A 40 35.67 30.70 18.35
C GLU A 40 34.70 31.11 17.25
N GLY A 41 33.42 30.98 17.53
CA GLY A 41 32.51 32.07 17.92
C GLY A 41 31.91 32.84 16.76
N ARG A 42 30.61 32.69 16.59
CA ARG A 42 29.62 33.79 16.48
C ARG A 42 28.21 33.23 16.45
N GLY A 43 27.42 33.72 17.36
CA GLY A 43 26.00 33.41 17.52
C GLY A 43 25.14 34.03 16.42
N LEU A 44 24.01 33.40 16.22
CA LEU A 44 22.80 34.00 15.67
C LEU A 44 21.58 33.39 16.35
N ASP A 45 20.94 34.24 16.95
CA ASP A 45 19.71 34.46 17.65
C ASP A 45 18.58 33.42 17.54
N ASP A 46 18.04 33.18 18.71
CA ASP A 46 16.82 32.46 19.04
C ASP A 46 15.57 32.97 18.31
N ARG A 47 14.69 32.09 18.00
CA ARG A 47 13.27 32.09 18.34
C ARG A 47 12.48 31.03 17.54
N VAL A 48 12.25 29.88 18.13
CA VAL A 48 10.92 29.24 18.06
C VAL A 48 10.70 28.50 19.38
N THR A 49 9.87 29.08 20.18
CA THR A 49 9.31 28.58 21.43
C THR A 49 8.19 27.58 21.14
N ASN A 50 8.08 26.64 22.06
CA ASN A 50 6.95 25.81 22.44
C ASN A 50 6.79 24.47 21.68
N GLU A 51 7.36 23.46 22.32
CA GLU A 51 6.52 22.30 22.68
C GLU A 51 7.07 21.68 23.97
N CYS A 52 6.17 21.62 24.92
CA CYS A 52 6.35 21.27 26.31
C CYS A 52 6.60 19.79 26.56
N CYS A 53 7.42 19.56 27.61
CA CYS A 53 7.27 18.50 28.60
C CYS A 53 7.46 17.04 28.17
N VAL A 54 8.72 16.62 28.05
CA VAL A 54 9.17 15.34 28.59
C VAL A 54 10.63 15.51 29.07
N GLU A 55 10.87 16.28 30.10
CA GLU A 55 12.08 16.25 30.91
C GLU A 55 11.65 16.22 32.39
N SER A 56 11.55 15.03 32.94
CA SER A 56 11.80 14.78 34.36
C SER A 56 11.62 13.29 34.70
N ALA A 57 12.58 12.46 34.37
CA ALA A 57 12.81 11.16 35.01
C ALA A 57 14.23 10.67 34.70
N CYS A 58 15.23 11.48 34.99
CA CYS A 58 16.59 11.02 34.97
C CYS A 58 17.37 11.70 36.08
N ASP A 59 17.03 11.35 37.32
CA ASP A 59 17.91 11.53 38.50
C ASP A 59 17.32 10.80 39.70
N ARG A 60 17.62 9.48 39.76
CA ARG A 60 17.66 8.67 40.97
C ARG A 60 17.97 7.20 40.62
N ALA A 61 19.20 6.89 40.39
CA ALA A 61 19.67 5.51 40.48
C ALA A 61 21.18 5.49 40.73
N SER A 62 21.56 5.72 41.94
CA SER A 62 22.81 5.24 42.49
C SER A 62 22.51 4.65 43.88
N GLN A 63 22.31 3.33 43.90
CA GLN A 63 22.64 2.43 45.04
C GLN A 63 21.89 1.11 44.86
N GLY A 64 22.64 0.01 44.73
CA GLY A 64 22.15 -1.35 44.94
C GLY A 64 22.48 -2.26 43.74
N CYS A 65 23.62 -2.99 43.85
CA CYS A 65 23.86 -4.17 43.00
C CYS A 65 22.88 -5.28 43.40
N GLY A 66 21.76 -5.33 42.69
CA GLY A 66 20.88 -6.47 42.55
C GLY A 66 20.72 -6.69 41.05
N GLU A 67 20.69 -7.91 40.58
CA GLU A 67 20.44 -8.24 39.16
C GLU A 67 19.28 -7.40 38.64
N PRO A 68 19.39 -6.76 37.47
CA PRO A 68 18.32 -5.96 36.95
C PRO A 68 17.15 -6.87 36.55
N VAL A 69 16.15 -6.98 37.40
CA VAL A 69 14.83 -7.41 36.98
C VAL A 69 14.36 -6.31 36.04
N SER A 70 14.54 -6.52 34.75
CA SER A 70 14.12 -5.55 33.72
C SER A 70 12.63 -5.28 33.92
N SER A 71 12.29 -4.04 34.20
CA SER A 71 10.88 -3.64 34.24
C SER A 71 10.19 -4.07 32.95
N PRO A 72 8.97 -4.63 32.99
CA PRO A 72 8.28 -5.10 31.79
C PRO A 72 8.12 -3.93 30.81
N LEU A 73 8.46 -4.16 29.54
CA LEU A 73 8.34 -3.16 28.49
C LEU A 73 6.87 -2.83 28.22
N LEU A 74 6.02 -3.87 28.24
CA LEU A 74 4.59 -3.77 27.91
C LEU A 74 3.80 -3.15 29.04
N THR A 75 3.08 -2.06 28.73
CA THR A 75 2.26 -1.29 29.68
C THR A 75 0.86 -1.08 29.08
N PRO A 76 -0.19 -1.77 29.59
CA PRO A 76 -1.57 -1.59 29.15
C PRO A 76 -2.02 -0.13 29.25
N GLY A 77 -2.75 0.32 28.22
CA GLY A 77 -3.22 1.71 28.11
C GLY A 77 -2.17 2.72 27.59
N ARG A 78 -0.91 2.28 27.38
CA ARG A 78 0.16 3.12 26.82
C ARG A 78 0.71 2.56 25.50
N ASN A 79 1.34 1.38 25.54
CA ASN A 79 1.95 0.75 24.38
C ASN A 79 1.31 -0.59 24.00
N CYS A 80 0.28 -0.98 24.68
CA CYS A 80 -0.64 -2.05 24.33
C CYS A 80 -2.02 -1.78 24.93
N TRP A 81 -3.06 -2.39 24.36
CA TRP A 81 -4.42 -2.32 24.86
C TRP A 81 -4.64 -3.19 26.08
N ARG A 82 -4.31 -4.47 25.92
CA ARG A 82 -4.46 -5.52 26.95
C ARG A 82 -3.27 -6.46 26.88
N ILE A 83 -3.02 -7.15 27.97
CA ILE A 83 -2.18 -8.34 28.05
C ILE A 83 -3.09 -9.46 28.52
N GLU A 84 -3.26 -10.46 27.68
CA GLU A 84 -4.19 -11.57 27.94
C GLU A 84 -3.48 -12.90 27.83
N ARG A 85 -3.98 -13.90 28.56
CA ARG A 85 -3.44 -15.25 28.52
C ARG A 85 -3.84 -15.94 27.22
N ALA A 86 -2.88 -16.49 26.53
CA ALA A 86 -3.08 -17.41 25.41
C ALA A 86 -2.78 -18.85 25.88
N ASP A 87 -3.78 -19.72 25.80
CA ASP A 87 -3.61 -21.15 26.14
C ASP A 87 -2.69 -21.83 25.15
N LYS A 88 -2.79 -21.46 23.88
CA LYS A 88 -1.96 -21.94 22.77
C LYS A 88 -1.57 -20.78 21.86
N VAL A 89 -0.33 -20.81 21.38
CA VAL A 89 0.18 -19.88 20.36
C VAL A 89 0.81 -20.69 19.22
N SER A 90 0.54 -20.32 17.97
CA SER A 90 1.23 -20.83 16.80
C SER A 90 1.73 -19.67 15.93
N LEU A 91 2.95 -19.79 15.41
CA LEU A 91 3.56 -18.85 14.47
C LEU A 91 3.45 -19.45 13.07
N LEU A 92 2.74 -18.78 12.18
CA LEU A 92 2.37 -19.26 10.85
C LEU A 92 3.14 -18.46 9.79
N VAL A 93 4.03 -19.14 9.08
CA VAL A 93 4.84 -18.54 8.03
C VAL A 93 4.29 -18.99 6.69
N ASP A 94 4.08 -18.04 5.81
CA ASP A 94 3.53 -18.19 4.49
C ASP A 94 2.09 -18.67 4.37
N GLY A 95 1.56 -18.53 3.16
CA GLY A 95 0.16 -18.76 2.88
C GLY A 95 -0.27 -20.22 3.07
N GLU A 96 0.61 -21.19 2.85
CA GLU A 96 0.29 -22.60 3.02
C GLU A 96 -0.07 -22.91 4.49
N GLU A 97 0.76 -22.50 5.44
CA GLU A 97 0.46 -22.69 6.86
C GLU A 97 -0.73 -21.83 7.31
N TYR A 98 -0.72 -20.54 6.95
CA TYR A 98 -1.73 -19.59 7.41
C TYR A 98 -3.12 -19.93 6.89
N PHE A 99 -3.29 -20.08 5.58
CA PHE A 99 -4.61 -20.31 4.98
C PHE A 99 -5.14 -21.73 5.28
N GLY A 100 -4.25 -22.72 5.39
CA GLY A 100 -4.62 -24.06 5.85
C GLY A 100 -5.19 -24.05 7.27
N ALA A 101 -4.52 -23.36 8.20
CA ALA A 101 -4.96 -23.19 9.57
C ALA A 101 -6.30 -22.42 9.66
N VAL A 102 -6.42 -21.31 8.94
CA VAL A 102 -7.65 -20.51 8.87
C VAL A 102 -8.82 -21.35 8.35
N ARG A 103 -8.63 -22.09 7.24
CA ARG A 103 -9.69 -22.97 6.69
C ARG A 103 -10.13 -24.02 7.71
N SER A 104 -9.18 -24.67 8.38
CA SER A 104 -9.46 -25.71 9.39
C SER A 104 -10.28 -25.14 10.58
N ALA A 105 -9.89 -23.97 11.09
CA ALA A 105 -10.61 -23.32 12.18
C ALA A 105 -12.02 -22.89 11.75
N LEU A 106 -12.15 -22.23 10.58
CA LEU A 106 -13.44 -21.81 10.04
C LEU A 106 -14.39 -23.01 9.79
N ALA A 107 -13.86 -24.13 9.28
CA ALA A 107 -14.64 -25.35 9.07
C ALA A 107 -15.14 -25.96 10.37
N SER A 108 -14.43 -25.76 11.47
CA SER A 108 -14.77 -26.26 12.82
C SER A 108 -15.73 -25.37 13.61
N ALA A 109 -15.94 -24.11 13.18
CA ALA A 109 -16.74 -23.10 13.87
C ALA A 109 -18.15 -23.56 14.21
N GLN A 110 -18.65 -23.28 15.43
CA GLN A 110 -19.96 -23.70 15.93
C GLN A 110 -20.94 -22.53 16.13
N HIS A 111 -20.45 -21.35 16.54
CA HIS A 111 -21.28 -20.24 17.01
C HIS A 111 -21.06 -18.95 16.21
N SER A 112 -19.80 -18.52 16.06
CA SER A 112 -19.48 -17.23 15.44
C SER A 112 -18.19 -17.24 14.65
N ILE A 113 -18.20 -16.59 13.50
CA ILE A 113 -17.03 -16.27 12.71
C ILE A 113 -17.03 -14.76 12.51
N TYR A 114 -15.91 -14.10 12.85
CA TYR A 114 -15.63 -12.72 12.50
C TYR A 114 -14.41 -12.67 11.60
N ILE A 115 -14.51 -11.95 10.49
CA ILE A 115 -13.39 -11.71 9.55
C ILE A 115 -13.30 -10.21 9.33
N LEU A 116 -12.24 -9.60 9.80
CA LEU A 116 -11.87 -8.21 9.54
C LEU A 116 -10.73 -8.18 8.54
N GLY A 117 -10.84 -7.41 7.46
CA GLY A 117 -9.80 -7.30 6.46
C GLY A 117 -9.80 -5.96 5.71
N TRP A 118 -8.69 -5.66 5.06
CA TRP A 118 -8.58 -4.55 4.13
C TRP A 118 -9.24 -4.89 2.79
N ASP A 119 -9.06 -6.14 2.32
CA ASP A 119 -9.68 -6.67 1.10
C ASP A 119 -10.07 -8.13 1.28
N ILE A 120 -11.24 -8.52 0.74
CA ILE A 120 -11.73 -9.88 0.79
C ILE A 120 -12.28 -10.26 -0.59
N ASP A 121 -11.74 -11.31 -1.19
CA ASP A 121 -12.19 -11.84 -2.50
C ASP A 121 -12.90 -13.19 -2.30
N SER A 122 -14.20 -13.22 -2.62
CA SER A 122 -15.04 -14.41 -2.46
C SER A 122 -14.60 -15.61 -3.32
N ARG A 123 -13.79 -15.38 -4.34
CA ARG A 123 -13.31 -16.37 -5.29
C ARG A 123 -11.96 -16.98 -4.91
N MET A 124 -11.30 -16.42 -3.90
CA MET A 124 -10.03 -16.93 -3.39
C MET A 124 -10.18 -18.39 -2.96
N ARG A 125 -9.17 -19.22 -3.24
CA ARG A 125 -9.00 -20.55 -2.67
C ARG A 125 -7.99 -20.46 -1.54
N LEU A 126 -8.38 -20.88 -0.33
CA LEU A 126 -7.48 -20.89 0.82
C LEU A 126 -6.43 -22.00 0.67
N VAL A 127 -6.82 -23.15 0.10
CA VAL A 127 -5.94 -24.28 -0.19
C VAL A 127 -6.03 -24.55 -1.70
N PRO A 128 -5.03 -24.13 -2.51
CA PRO A 128 -5.08 -24.24 -3.97
C PRO A 128 -5.24 -25.67 -4.49
N ASP A 129 -4.58 -26.63 -3.84
CA ASP A 129 -4.63 -28.05 -4.20
C ASP A 129 -5.93 -28.75 -3.74
N GLY A 130 -6.81 -28.02 -3.02
CA GLY A 130 -8.02 -28.52 -2.41
C GLY A 130 -7.81 -29.07 -1.00
N ALA A 131 -8.73 -28.73 -0.10
CA ALA A 131 -8.65 -29.13 1.31
C ALA A 131 -9.17 -30.54 1.59
N HIS A 132 -9.85 -31.18 0.62
CA HIS A 132 -10.44 -32.50 0.74
C HIS A 132 -11.37 -32.72 1.95
N ASP A 133 -11.97 -31.63 2.45
CA ASP A 133 -12.86 -31.61 3.62
C ASP A 133 -14.35 -31.72 3.26
N GLY A 134 -14.66 -31.89 1.99
CA GLY A 134 -16.01 -31.97 1.47
C GLY A 134 -16.77 -30.63 1.48
N LEU A 135 -16.06 -29.51 1.61
CA LEU A 135 -16.55 -28.16 1.50
C LEU A 135 -16.09 -27.49 0.18
N PRO A 136 -16.83 -26.50 -0.33
CA PRO A 136 -16.40 -25.75 -1.52
C PRO A 136 -15.01 -25.12 -1.34
N GLU A 137 -14.28 -24.94 -2.44
CA GLU A 137 -12.95 -24.32 -2.39
C GLU A 137 -12.98 -22.78 -2.45
N PRO A 138 -13.86 -22.12 -3.27
CA PRO A 138 -13.95 -20.68 -3.27
C PRO A 138 -14.46 -20.16 -1.91
N LEU A 139 -13.77 -19.16 -1.36
CA LEU A 139 -14.01 -18.62 -0.02
C LEU A 139 -15.48 -18.28 0.27
N GLY A 140 -16.15 -17.62 -0.67
CA GLY A 140 -17.55 -17.24 -0.49
C GLY A 140 -18.49 -18.45 -0.37
N GLU A 141 -18.33 -19.45 -1.24
CA GLU A 141 -19.10 -20.69 -1.21
C GLU A 141 -18.72 -21.54 0.01
N PHE A 142 -17.46 -21.56 0.39
CA PHE A 142 -16.98 -22.23 1.59
C PHE A 142 -17.65 -21.66 2.85
N LEU A 143 -17.61 -20.35 3.05
CA LEU A 143 -18.22 -19.69 4.21
C LEU A 143 -19.74 -19.90 4.24
N ASP A 144 -20.39 -19.85 3.08
CA ASP A 144 -21.83 -20.13 2.95
C ASP A 144 -22.17 -21.55 3.38
N ALA A 145 -21.43 -22.54 2.88
CA ALA A 145 -21.62 -23.94 3.21
C ALA A 145 -21.36 -24.22 4.71
N VAL A 146 -20.32 -23.61 5.30
CA VAL A 146 -20.00 -23.74 6.73
C VAL A 146 -21.15 -23.19 7.58
N VAL A 147 -21.64 -22.00 7.26
CA VAL A 147 -22.76 -21.35 8.00
C VAL A 147 -24.08 -22.10 7.79
N ALA A 148 -24.32 -22.63 6.58
CA ALA A 148 -25.53 -23.38 6.28
C ALA A 148 -25.63 -24.69 7.07
N ARG A 149 -24.51 -25.40 7.25
CA ARG A 149 -24.47 -26.70 7.96
C ARG A 149 -24.85 -26.63 9.44
N ARG A 150 -24.64 -25.50 10.11
CA ARG A 150 -24.82 -25.35 11.57
C ARG A 150 -25.81 -24.24 11.90
N ARG A 151 -26.94 -24.61 12.57
CA ARG A 151 -28.04 -23.64 12.85
C ARG A 151 -27.62 -22.50 13.79
N ALA A 152 -26.72 -22.74 14.72
CA ALA A 152 -26.26 -21.75 15.68
C ALA A 152 -25.24 -20.78 15.05
N LEU A 153 -24.50 -21.21 14.04
CA LEU A 153 -23.38 -20.48 13.47
C LEU A 153 -23.83 -19.24 12.70
N ARG A 154 -23.14 -18.13 12.94
CA ARG A 154 -23.27 -16.85 12.25
C ARG A 154 -21.90 -16.38 11.79
N GLY A 155 -21.81 -15.90 10.56
CA GLY A 155 -20.59 -15.31 9.98
C GLY A 155 -20.75 -13.81 9.78
N TYR A 156 -19.70 -13.05 10.13
CA TYR A 156 -19.64 -11.61 10.04
C TYR A 156 -18.35 -11.21 9.35
N VAL A 157 -18.47 -10.67 8.15
CA VAL A 157 -17.32 -10.26 7.32
C VAL A 157 -17.36 -8.75 7.17
N LEU A 158 -16.31 -8.08 7.61
CA LEU A 158 -16.17 -6.64 7.59
C LEU A 158 -14.91 -6.25 6.81
N SER A 159 -15.10 -5.55 5.71
CA SER A 159 -14.02 -5.07 4.84
C SER A 159 -14.01 -3.55 4.79
N TRP A 160 -12.86 -2.95 4.59
CA TRP A 160 -12.75 -1.51 4.35
C TRP A 160 -13.54 -1.09 3.10
N ASP A 161 -14.22 0.06 3.15
CA ASP A 161 -15.09 0.58 2.07
C ASP A 161 -14.35 1.10 0.84
N PHE A 162 -13.03 1.09 0.85
CA PHE A 162 -12.05 1.45 -0.17
C PHE A 162 -12.31 2.71 -1.00
N ALA A 163 -11.23 3.45 -1.25
CA ALA A 163 -11.23 4.52 -2.23
C ALA A 163 -11.38 3.97 -3.66
N MET A 164 -12.12 4.69 -4.51
CA MET A 164 -12.39 4.33 -5.92
C MET A 164 -11.12 4.00 -6.74
N LEU A 165 -9.94 4.43 -6.26
CA LEU A 165 -8.63 4.18 -6.86
C LEU A 165 -8.30 2.67 -6.93
N TYR A 166 -8.79 1.87 -5.97
CA TYR A 166 -8.55 0.42 -5.89
C TYR A 166 -9.69 -0.42 -6.47
N ALA A 167 -10.75 0.21 -7.01
CA ALA A 167 -11.92 -0.50 -7.53
C ALA A 167 -11.61 -1.46 -8.68
N MET A 168 -10.53 -1.20 -9.45
CA MET A 168 -10.10 -2.06 -10.55
C MET A 168 -9.33 -3.31 -10.07
N GLU A 169 -8.78 -3.28 -8.86
CA GLU A 169 -7.97 -4.35 -8.28
C GLU A 169 -8.79 -5.33 -7.44
N ARG A 170 -10.01 -4.94 -7.03
CA ARG A 170 -10.88 -5.70 -6.13
C ARG A 170 -11.99 -6.44 -6.85
N GLU A 171 -12.69 -7.29 -6.10
CA GLU A 171 -13.89 -7.95 -6.59
C GLU A 171 -15.02 -6.93 -6.82
N TRP A 172 -15.68 -7.01 -7.97
CA TRP A 172 -16.82 -6.15 -8.28
C TRP A 172 -18.07 -6.63 -7.53
N LEU A 173 -18.77 -5.69 -6.88
CA LEU A 173 -20.01 -5.93 -6.12
C LEU A 173 -19.88 -7.03 -5.05
N PRO A 174 -18.91 -6.94 -4.12
CA PRO A 174 -18.73 -7.97 -3.08
C PRO A 174 -19.97 -8.08 -2.19
N ILE A 175 -20.66 -6.97 -1.89
CA ILE A 175 -21.92 -6.96 -1.11
C ILE A 175 -23.00 -7.81 -1.77
N TYR A 176 -23.19 -7.66 -3.08
CA TYR A 176 -24.20 -8.43 -3.81
C TYR A 176 -23.87 -9.93 -3.86
N LYS A 177 -22.60 -10.27 -4.02
CA LYS A 177 -22.16 -11.67 -4.12
C LYS A 177 -22.08 -12.37 -2.77
N LEU A 178 -21.67 -11.66 -1.72
CA LEU A 178 -21.46 -12.22 -0.38
C LEU A 178 -22.63 -12.00 0.57
N ASP A 179 -23.51 -11.04 0.35
CA ASP A 179 -24.69 -10.78 1.20
C ASP A 179 -25.99 -11.14 0.48
N GLY A 180 -26.08 -10.86 -0.83
CA GLY A 180 -27.30 -11.10 -1.62
C GLY A 180 -27.52 -12.55 -2.07
N ARG A 181 -26.46 -13.38 -2.12
CA ARG A 181 -26.51 -14.76 -2.63
C ARG A 181 -26.16 -15.84 -1.61
N THR A 182 -25.68 -15.45 -0.41
CA THR A 182 -25.29 -16.37 0.66
C THR A 182 -26.39 -16.56 1.70
N HIS A 183 -26.18 -17.49 2.60
CA HIS A 183 -27.11 -17.77 3.69
C HIS A 183 -27.32 -16.53 4.57
N ARG A 184 -28.57 -16.21 4.95
CA ARG A 184 -28.94 -15.02 5.75
C ARG A 184 -28.15 -14.83 7.07
N ARG A 185 -27.47 -15.85 7.57
CA ARG A 185 -26.61 -15.79 8.77
C ARG A 185 -25.15 -15.46 8.44
N LEU A 186 -24.78 -15.41 7.18
CA LEU A 186 -23.50 -14.86 6.71
C LEU A 186 -23.75 -13.43 6.26
N LYS A 187 -23.19 -12.48 6.97
CA LYS A 187 -23.36 -11.05 6.69
C LYS A 187 -22.02 -10.46 6.23
N PHE A 188 -22.04 -9.73 5.13
CA PHE A 188 -20.91 -8.96 4.63
C PHE A 188 -21.22 -7.48 4.72
N ARG A 189 -20.28 -6.68 5.26
CA ARG A 189 -20.42 -5.22 5.38
C ARG A 189 -19.13 -4.52 4.99
N LEU A 190 -19.27 -3.31 4.47
CA LEU A 190 -18.17 -2.38 4.28
C LEU A 190 -18.11 -1.45 5.50
N ASP A 191 -16.90 -1.13 5.96
CA ASP A 191 -16.66 -0.26 7.11
C ASP A 191 -16.16 1.10 6.64
N ASP A 192 -17.02 2.11 6.75
CA ASP A 192 -16.77 3.51 6.42
C ASP A 192 -16.41 4.37 7.66
N GLN A 193 -16.21 3.72 8.82
CA GLN A 193 -16.01 4.41 10.10
C GLN A 193 -14.57 4.86 10.31
N HIS A 194 -14.02 5.57 9.33
CA HIS A 194 -12.66 6.12 9.34
C HIS A 194 -12.64 7.52 8.70
N PRO A 195 -11.63 8.38 9.02
CA PRO A 195 -11.47 9.66 8.37
C PRO A 195 -11.00 9.53 6.92
N VAL A 196 -11.18 10.59 6.14
CA VAL A 196 -10.74 10.64 4.74
C VAL A 196 -9.24 10.39 4.63
N GLY A 197 -8.85 9.50 3.73
CA GLY A 197 -7.44 9.12 3.51
C GLY A 197 -6.93 8.01 4.42
N ALA A 198 -7.68 7.61 5.45
CA ALA A 198 -7.38 6.45 6.28
C ALA A 198 -7.91 5.15 5.65
N SER A 199 -7.38 4.04 6.11
CA SER A 199 -7.88 2.71 5.76
C SER A 199 -8.10 1.84 7.00
N HIS A 200 -9.00 0.87 6.88
CA HIS A 200 -9.08 -0.21 7.83
C HIS A 200 -8.09 -1.31 7.42
N HIS A 201 -6.95 -1.35 8.12
CA HIS A 201 -5.85 -2.24 7.73
C HIS A 201 -5.64 -3.43 8.70
N GLN A 202 -6.46 -3.54 9.75
CA GLN A 202 -6.48 -4.72 10.64
C GLN A 202 -6.87 -5.98 9.87
N LYS A 203 -6.12 -7.07 10.06
CA LYS A 203 -6.44 -8.40 9.54
C LYS A 203 -6.58 -9.33 10.73
N VAL A 204 -7.84 -9.55 11.13
CA VAL A 204 -8.19 -10.33 12.32
C VAL A 204 -9.31 -11.30 11.98
N ILE A 205 -9.10 -12.57 12.29
CA ILE A 205 -10.12 -13.62 12.17
C ILE A 205 -10.35 -14.19 13.55
N VAL A 206 -11.61 -14.29 13.97
CA VAL A 206 -11.99 -14.87 15.27
C VAL A 206 -13.04 -15.94 15.07
N VAL A 207 -12.82 -17.10 15.64
CA VAL A 207 -13.73 -18.26 15.60
C VAL A 207 -14.16 -18.61 17.00
N ASP A 208 -15.47 -18.52 17.24
CA ASP A 208 -16.15 -18.89 18.50
C ASP A 208 -15.57 -18.23 19.77
N ASP A 209 -14.89 -17.09 19.65
CA ASP A 209 -14.10 -16.47 20.72
C ASP A 209 -13.05 -17.42 21.36
N ALA A 210 -12.76 -18.53 20.73
CA ALA A 210 -11.87 -19.57 21.21
C ALA A 210 -10.51 -19.59 20.50
N VAL A 211 -10.51 -19.25 19.20
CA VAL A 211 -9.27 -19.10 18.39
C VAL A 211 -9.34 -17.81 17.61
N ALA A 212 -8.20 -17.12 17.53
CA ALA A 212 -8.06 -15.94 16.70
C ALA A 212 -6.73 -15.95 15.93
N PHE A 213 -6.76 -15.28 14.75
CA PHE A 213 -5.61 -15.08 13.88
C PHE A 213 -5.38 -13.59 13.68
N VAL A 214 -4.13 -13.17 13.78
CA VAL A 214 -3.67 -11.82 13.44
C VAL A 214 -2.49 -11.92 12.50
N SER A 215 -2.46 -11.15 11.41
CA SER A 215 -1.42 -11.29 10.38
C SER A 215 -1.32 -10.07 9.46
N GLY A 216 -0.38 -10.13 8.50
CA GLY A 216 -0.39 -9.24 7.34
C GLY A 216 -1.35 -9.69 6.24
N TYR A 217 -1.86 -10.92 6.28
CA TYR A 217 -2.70 -11.51 5.25
C TYR A 217 -4.12 -10.97 5.20
N ASP A 218 -4.56 -10.53 4.02
CA ASP A 218 -5.96 -10.44 3.67
C ASP A 218 -6.44 -11.74 3.01
N LEU A 219 -7.72 -12.07 3.16
CA LEU A 219 -8.35 -13.20 2.45
C LEU A 219 -8.69 -12.80 1.00
N THR A 220 -7.65 -12.47 0.23
CA THR A 220 -7.78 -11.99 -1.15
C THR A 220 -6.82 -12.71 -2.08
N ARG A 221 -7.00 -12.49 -3.38
CA ARG A 221 -6.19 -13.12 -4.44
C ARG A 221 -4.70 -12.80 -4.31
N CYS A 222 -3.86 -13.68 -4.88
CA CYS A 222 -2.41 -13.48 -5.00
C CYS A 222 -1.68 -13.35 -3.66
N ARG A 223 -2.09 -14.15 -2.66
CA ARG A 223 -1.50 -14.16 -1.32
C ARG A 223 -0.96 -15.52 -0.90
N PHE A 224 -1.33 -16.59 -1.59
CA PHE A 224 -0.83 -17.93 -1.29
C PHE A 224 0.60 -18.10 -1.80
N ASP A 225 1.45 -18.63 -0.95
CA ASP A 225 2.75 -19.21 -1.31
C ASP A 225 3.17 -20.24 -0.24
N THR A 226 4.28 -20.90 -0.46
CA THR A 226 4.92 -21.83 0.46
C THR A 226 6.29 -21.31 0.85
N SER A 227 6.86 -21.73 1.96
CA SER A 227 8.19 -21.29 2.42
C SER A 227 9.33 -21.70 1.47
N ASP A 228 9.03 -22.52 0.47
CA ASP A 228 9.96 -22.80 -0.63
C ASP A 228 10.05 -21.68 -1.65
N HIS A 229 9.06 -20.84 -1.76
CA HIS A 229 8.94 -19.75 -2.74
C HIS A 229 9.36 -20.15 -4.16
N ARG A 230 9.06 -21.40 -4.52
CA ARG A 230 9.52 -22.03 -5.76
C ARG A 230 9.15 -21.19 -6.97
N ILE A 231 10.12 -20.77 -7.76
CA ILE A 231 9.86 -20.01 -8.99
C ILE A 231 8.97 -20.84 -9.91
N GLY A 232 7.90 -20.21 -10.44
CA GLY A 232 6.97 -20.87 -11.34
C GLY A 232 6.04 -21.89 -10.69
N ASP A 233 5.86 -21.89 -9.36
CA ASP A 233 4.92 -22.78 -8.66
C ASP A 233 3.52 -22.73 -9.34
N PRO A 234 2.98 -23.85 -9.82
CA PRO A 234 1.68 -23.89 -10.49
C PRO A 234 0.50 -23.52 -9.59
N ARG A 235 0.67 -23.57 -8.26
CA ARG A 235 -0.35 -23.22 -7.28
C ARG A 235 -0.53 -21.70 -7.15
N ARG A 236 0.49 -20.91 -7.52
CA ARG A 236 0.40 -19.44 -7.52
C ARG A 236 -0.33 -18.93 -8.75
N VAL A 237 -1.62 -19.18 -8.78
CA VAL A 237 -2.54 -18.67 -9.81
C VAL A 237 -3.75 -18.05 -9.14
N ASP A 238 -4.29 -16.99 -9.74
CA ASP A 238 -5.56 -16.42 -9.30
C ASP A 238 -6.74 -17.29 -9.79
N HIS A 239 -7.96 -16.90 -9.41
CA HIS A 239 -9.18 -17.61 -9.83
C HIS A 239 -9.41 -17.64 -11.36
N ARG A 240 -8.61 -16.92 -12.17
CA ARG A 240 -8.62 -16.92 -13.64
C ARG A 240 -7.47 -17.75 -14.22
N GLY A 241 -6.64 -18.36 -13.38
CA GLY A 241 -5.44 -19.07 -13.80
C GLY A 241 -4.26 -18.15 -14.16
N ILE A 242 -4.30 -16.88 -13.77
CA ILE A 242 -3.20 -15.93 -13.99
C ILE A 242 -2.15 -16.13 -12.90
N ARG A 243 -0.92 -16.38 -13.30
CA ARG A 243 0.21 -16.55 -12.39
C ARG A 243 0.61 -15.22 -11.75
N TYR A 244 1.07 -15.28 -10.50
CA TYR A 244 1.60 -14.14 -9.77
C TYR A 244 2.96 -14.48 -9.13
N PRO A 245 3.79 -13.44 -8.80
CA PRO A 245 5.11 -13.63 -8.23
C PRO A 245 5.07 -14.23 -6.83
N PRO A 246 6.21 -14.74 -6.31
CA PRO A 246 6.35 -15.23 -4.94
C PRO A 246 5.92 -14.20 -3.90
N PHE A 247 5.32 -14.69 -2.82
CA PHE A 247 4.70 -13.84 -1.78
C PHE A 247 5.00 -14.39 -0.39
N HIS A 248 5.56 -13.54 0.49
CA HIS A 248 5.90 -13.89 1.87
C HIS A 248 5.13 -13.03 2.87
N ASP A 249 4.52 -13.66 3.86
CA ASP A 249 3.86 -12.99 4.98
C ASP A 249 3.82 -13.89 6.23
N VAL A 250 3.58 -13.31 7.38
CA VAL A 250 3.58 -13.99 8.67
C VAL A 250 2.29 -13.71 9.43
N GLY A 251 1.76 -14.76 10.07
CA GLY A 251 0.62 -14.69 10.96
C GLY A 251 0.88 -15.34 12.31
N ILE A 252 0.01 -15.07 13.26
CA ILE A 252 0.00 -15.66 14.57
C ILE A 252 -1.41 -16.13 14.92
N ALA A 253 -1.54 -17.36 15.39
CA ALA A 253 -2.78 -17.93 15.92
C ALA A 253 -2.69 -18.02 17.44
N VAL A 254 -3.77 -17.64 18.12
CA VAL A 254 -3.88 -17.65 19.57
C VAL A 254 -5.21 -18.28 20.02
N ALA A 255 -5.20 -19.00 21.15
CA ALA A 255 -6.40 -19.51 21.80
C ALA A 255 -6.54 -18.93 23.22
N GLY A 256 -7.70 -19.10 23.84
CA GLY A 256 -7.98 -18.67 25.21
C GLY A 256 -8.40 -17.20 25.34
N ASP A 257 -8.01 -16.55 26.44
CA ASP A 257 -8.45 -15.17 26.75
C ASP A 257 -8.02 -14.16 25.72
N CYS A 258 -6.84 -14.37 25.10
CA CYS A 258 -6.35 -13.50 24.01
C CYS A 258 -7.31 -13.56 22.79
N ALA A 259 -7.81 -14.75 22.43
CA ALA A 259 -8.78 -14.88 21.34
C ALA A 259 -10.12 -14.21 21.69
N ARG A 260 -10.58 -14.30 22.95
CA ARG A 260 -11.78 -13.57 23.44
C ARG A 260 -11.61 -12.05 23.32
N ALA A 261 -10.46 -11.53 23.71
CA ALA A 261 -10.18 -10.11 23.61
C ALA A 261 -10.19 -9.61 22.15
N LEU A 262 -9.67 -10.42 21.22
CA LEU A 262 -9.77 -10.14 19.79
C LEU A 262 -11.21 -10.23 19.27
N GLY A 263 -12.04 -11.13 19.86
CA GLY A 263 -13.48 -11.17 19.64
C GLY A 263 -14.19 -9.90 20.10
N ASP A 264 -13.78 -9.32 21.25
CA ASP A 264 -14.31 -8.02 21.70
C ASP A 264 -13.97 -6.91 20.69
N LEU A 265 -12.73 -6.87 20.19
CA LEU A 265 -12.30 -5.93 19.16
C LEU A 265 -13.15 -6.07 17.88
N ALA A 266 -13.38 -7.31 17.43
CA ALA A 266 -14.15 -7.57 16.23
C ALA A 266 -15.62 -7.14 16.39
N ARG A 267 -16.24 -7.45 17.55
CA ARG A 267 -17.62 -7.03 17.88
C ARG A 267 -17.74 -5.51 18.00
N GLU A 268 -16.75 -4.85 18.57
CA GLU A 268 -16.75 -3.39 18.66
C GLU A 268 -16.66 -2.75 17.26
N ARG A 269 -15.78 -3.26 16.37
CA ARG A 269 -15.71 -2.81 14.99
C ARG A 269 -17.03 -3.03 14.26
N TRP A 270 -17.64 -4.22 14.41
CA TRP A 270 -18.96 -4.51 13.83
C TRP A 270 -20.06 -3.57 14.32
N LEU A 271 -20.11 -3.34 15.63
CA LEU A 271 -21.08 -2.41 16.23
C LEU A 271 -20.91 -0.99 15.66
N ARG A 272 -19.68 -0.51 15.51
CA ARG A 272 -19.39 0.82 14.95
C ARG A 272 -19.85 0.93 13.50
N ALA A 273 -19.58 -0.09 12.68
CA ALA A 273 -19.92 -0.10 11.26
C ALA A 273 -21.42 -0.29 10.99
N THR A 274 -22.13 -1.04 11.83
CA THR A 274 -23.50 -1.49 11.52
C THR A 274 -24.56 -1.04 12.53
N GLY A 275 -24.17 -0.62 13.73
CA GLY A 275 -25.07 -0.39 14.86
C GLY A 275 -25.58 -1.67 15.55
N GLU A 276 -25.24 -2.86 15.05
CA GLU A 276 -25.67 -4.15 15.62
C GLU A 276 -24.73 -4.59 16.75
N ARG A 277 -25.29 -4.85 17.93
CA ARG A 277 -24.54 -5.37 19.08
C ARG A 277 -24.66 -6.89 19.15
N HIS A 278 -23.54 -7.58 19.27
CA HIS A 278 -23.49 -9.02 19.43
C HIS A 278 -22.97 -9.40 20.82
N ALA A 279 -23.52 -10.46 21.40
CA ALA A 279 -23.02 -11.05 22.64
C ALA A 279 -21.76 -11.90 22.35
N PRO A 280 -20.81 -11.97 23.28
CA PRO A 280 -19.69 -12.92 23.18
C PRO A 280 -20.20 -14.37 23.27
N THR A 281 -19.45 -15.28 22.67
CA THR A 281 -19.67 -16.72 22.83
C THR A 281 -19.32 -17.10 24.27
N THR A 282 -20.19 -17.89 24.95
CA THR A 282 -19.94 -18.30 26.33
C THR A 282 -18.82 -19.35 26.38
N ALA A 283 -17.97 -19.30 27.40
CA ALA A 283 -16.84 -20.24 27.53
C ALA A 283 -17.29 -21.72 27.62
N SER A 284 -18.53 -21.97 28.12
CA SER A 284 -19.13 -23.31 28.16
C SER A 284 -19.50 -23.84 26.78
N ASP A 285 -19.70 -22.97 25.80
CA ASP A 285 -20.11 -23.31 24.45
C ASP A 285 -18.93 -23.30 23.47
N ALA A 286 -17.73 -22.85 23.92
CA ALA A 286 -16.53 -22.82 23.08
C ALA A 286 -16.05 -24.26 22.78
N ALA A 287 -16.21 -24.68 21.54
CA ALA A 287 -15.63 -25.93 21.05
C ALA A 287 -14.10 -25.80 20.94
N ASP A 288 -13.38 -26.90 20.96
CA ASP A 288 -11.96 -26.90 20.56
C ASP A 288 -11.91 -26.74 19.02
N VAL A 289 -11.81 -25.51 18.62
CA VAL A 289 -11.70 -25.09 17.20
C VAL A 289 -10.24 -24.82 16.81
N TRP A 290 -9.27 -25.23 17.66
CA TRP A 290 -7.86 -25.13 17.32
C TRP A 290 -7.59 -25.90 16.02
N PRO A 291 -6.92 -25.29 15.03
CA PRO A 291 -6.70 -25.91 13.73
C PRO A 291 -5.94 -27.22 13.85
N ALA A 292 -6.42 -28.27 13.20
CA ALA A 292 -5.72 -29.51 13.12
C ALA A 292 -4.44 -29.34 12.28
N GLY A 293 -3.36 -29.98 12.74
CA GLY A 293 -2.10 -30.06 11.97
C GLY A 293 -1.14 -28.87 12.13
N ILE A 294 -1.50 -27.81 12.86
CA ILE A 294 -0.55 -26.74 13.17
C ILE A 294 0.19 -27.01 14.48
N ALA A 295 1.50 -26.74 14.48
CA ALA A 295 2.34 -26.90 15.66
C ALA A 295 2.03 -25.82 16.70
N VAL A 296 1.85 -26.21 17.95
CA VAL A 296 1.79 -25.28 19.08
C VAL A 296 3.20 -24.85 19.43
N ALA A 297 3.52 -23.59 19.18
CA ALA A 297 4.84 -23.03 19.43
C ALA A 297 5.06 -22.72 20.92
N ALA A 298 3.99 -22.31 21.62
CA ALA A 298 4.00 -22.08 23.06
C ALA A 298 2.62 -22.28 23.67
N THR A 299 2.60 -22.61 24.95
CA THR A 299 1.37 -22.72 25.75
C THR A 299 1.48 -21.82 26.97
N ASP A 300 0.34 -21.38 27.45
CA ASP A 300 0.25 -20.58 28.66
C ASP A 300 1.13 -19.31 28.61
N VAL A 301 0.98 -18.51 27.58
CA VAL A 301 1.79 -17.31 27.32
C VAL A 301 0.96 -16.05 27.48
N ASP A 302 1.53 -15.04 28.13
CA ASP A 302 0.97 -13.69 28.12
C ASP A 302 1.23 -13.05 26.76
N VAL A 303 0.16 -12.66 26.06
CA VAL A 303 0.21 -12.00 24.75
C VAL A 303 -0.42 -10.63 24.87
N ALA A 304 0.34 -9.60 24.50
CA ALA A 304 -0.23 -8.25 24.43
C ALA A 304 -0.86 -7.98 23.07
N ILE A 305 -1.92 -7.19 23.09
CA ILE A 305 -2.61 -6.70 21.89
C ILE A 305 -2.36 -5.20 21.82
N ALA A 306 -1.75 -4.72 20.73
CA ALA A 306 -1.54 -3.30 20.47
C ALA A 306 -2.28 -2.86 19.21
N ARG A 307 -2.79 -1.63 19.22
CA ARG A 307 -3.63 -1.11 18.15
C ARG A 307 -3.17 0.26 17.68
N THR A 308 -3.54 0.60 16.46
CA THR A 308 -3.62 1.97 15.96
C THR A 308 -5.03 2.24 15.51
N GLU A 309 -5.61 3.37 15.93
CA GLU A 309 -6.88 3.89 15.41
C GLU A 309 -6.78 5.41 15.29
N PRO A 310 -7.17 6.00 14.15
CA PRO A 310 -7.20 7.45 14.01
C PRO A 310 -8.32 8.07 14.87
N PRO A 311 -8.21 9.36 15.24
CA PRO A 311 -9.32 10.07 15.86
C PRO A 311 -10.46 10.21 14.85
N PHE A 312 -11.65 9.78 15.22
CA PHE A 312 -12.82 9.84 14.32
C PHE A 312 -14.15 9.80 15.08
N ALA A 313 -15.12 10.61 14.63
CA ALA A 313 -16.47 10.66 15.21
C ALA A 313 -16.49 10.81 16.75
N GLY A 314 -15.64 11.66 17.30
CA GLY A 314 -15.54 11.91 18.74
C GLY A 314 -14.72 10.86 19.52
N ARG A 315 -14.20 9.84 18.89
CA ARG A 315 -13.27 8.88 19.49
C ARG A 315 -11.84 9.45 19.47
N PRO A 316 -11.06 9.30 20.56
CA PRO A 316 -9.66 9.71 20.58
C PRO A 316 -8.80 8.80 19.69
N ALA A 317 -7.62 9.28 19.31
CA ALA A 317 -6.61 8.45 18.65
C ALA A 317 -6.13 7.32 19.58
N VAL A 318 -5.87 6.15 19.02
CA VAL A 318 -5.16 5.05 19.68
C VAL A 318 -3.80 4.91 19.01
N THR A 319 -2.71 5.06 19.80
CA THR A 319 -1.33 5.09 19.30
C THR A 319 -0.44 4.07 20.02
N GLU A 320 -1.03 2.97 20.47
CA GLU A 320 -0.36 1.91 21.21
C GLU A 320 0.82 1.32 20.42
N ILE A 321 0.59 1.01 19.12
CA ILE A 321 1.64 0.47 18.23
C ILE A 321 2.80 1.47 18.05
N ARG A 322 2.50 2.75 17.93
CA ARG A 322 3.55 3.80 17.83
C ARG A 322 4.42 3.82 19.08
N ALA A 323 3.80 3.88 20.25
CA ALA A 323 4.51 3.88 21.53
C ALA A 323 5.35 2.60 21.68
N LEU A 324 4.78 1.45 21.32
CA LEU A 324 5.47 0.17 21.37
C LEU A 324 6.73 0.12 20.50
N HIS A 325 6.66 0.60 19.25
CA HIS A 325 7.85 0.64 18.38
C HIS A 325 8.98 1.47 19.00
N PHE A 326 8.66 2.64 19.56
CA PHE A 326 9.69 3.48 20.17
C PHE A 326 10.29 2.83 21.43
N ASP A 327 9.46 2.21 22.26
CA ASP A 327 9.93 1.51 23.46
C ASP A 327 10.80 0.29 23.09
N ALA A 328 10.37 -0.49 22.09
CA ALA A 328 11.10 -1.64 21.60
C ALA A 328 12.46 -1.24 20.99
N ILE A 329 12.49 -0.18 20.17
CA ILE A 329 13.73 0.35 19.58
C ILE A 329 14.67 0.87 20.68
N ALA A 330 14.14 1.57 21.68
CA ALA A 330 14.93 2.08 22.78
C ALA A 330 15.49 0.99 23.69
N SER A 331 14.79 -0.15 23.83
CA SER A 331 15.22 -1.28 24.68
C SER A 331 16.29 -2.16 24.04
N ALA A 332 16.50 -2.07 22.72
CA ALA A 332 17.43 -2.92 21.99
C ALA A 332 18.87 -2.80 22.52
N GLN A 333 19.52 -3.94 22.80
CA GLN A 333 20.90 -3.99 23.26
C GLN A 333 21.84 -4.61 22.22
N ARG A 334 21.38 -5.62 21.50
CA ARG A 334 22.20 -6.40 20.57
C ARG A 334 21.75 -6.24 19.12
N HIS A 335 20.46 -6.46 18.86
CA HIS A 335 19.96 -6.44 17.49
C HIS A 335 18.47 -6.14 17.39
N ILE A 336 18.12 -5.53 16.27
CA ILE A 336 16.75 -5.34 15.81
C ILE A 336 16.61 -6.03 14.45
N PHE A 337 15.69 -6.98 14.35
CA PHE A 337 15.31 -7.63 13.10
C PHE A 337 13.89 -7.19 12.74
N ALA A 338 13.70 -6.65 11.56
CA ALA A 338 12.39 -6.22 11.08
C ALA A 338 12.13 -6.71 9.65
N GLU A 339 11.05 -7.44 9.45
CA GLU A 339 10.49 -7.69 8.11
C GLU A 339 9.29 -6.80 7.88
N ASN A 340 9.29 -6.02 6.82
CA ASN A 340 8.18 -5.13 6.57
C ASN A 340 8.01 -4.78 5.10
N GLN A 341 6.74 -4.77 4.66
CA GLN A 341 6.36 -4.36 3.31
C GLN A 341 6.80 -2.93 2.99
N TYR A 342 6.61 -2.00 3.93
CA TYR A 342 6.98 -0.60 3.79
C TYR A 342 7.96 -0.17 4.87
N PHE A 343 8.96 0.61 4.48
CA PHE A 343 9.88 1.26 5.41
C PHE A 343 9.97 2.74 5.04
N THR A 344 8.96 3.51 5.47
CA THR A 344 8.76 4.90 5.06
C THR A 344 8.57 5.86 6.25
N SER A 345 8.37 5.35 7.48
CA SER A 345 8.22 6.17 8.68
C SER A 345 9.50 6.92 9.02
N LEU A 346 9.42 8.26 8.97
CA LEU A 346 10.53 9.12 9.45
C LEU A 346 10.69 9.04 10.96
N ALA A 347 9.60 8.88 11.67
CA ALA A 347 9.63 8.80 13.11
C ALA A 347 10.43 7.58 13.58
N ILE A 348 10.21 6.40 12.98
CA ILE A 348 11.00 5.19 13.24
C ILE A 348 12.44 5.36 12.75
N ALA A 349 12.63 5.92 11.56
CA ALA A 349 13.97 6.13 11.02
C ALA A 349 14.81 7.05 11.92
N ARG A 350 14.24 8.10 12.49
CA ARG A 350 14.91 8.95 13.48
C ARG A 350 15.23 8.19 14.78
N ALA A 351 14.35 7.29 15.20
CA ALA A 351 14.63 6.44 16.36
C ALA A 351 15.83 5.50 16.09
N PHE A 352 15.86 4.86 14.92
CA PHE A 352 17.02 4.05 14.50
C PHE A 352 18.29 4.88 14.38
N ALA A 353 18.23 6.06 13.75
CA ALA A 353 19.38 6.95 13.62
C ALA A 353 19.99 7.35 14.96
N ARG A 354 19.14 7.61 15.98
CA ARG A 354 19.63 7.89 17.35
C ARG A 354 20.36 6.71 17.95
N ARG A 355 19.84 5.49 17.77
CA ARG A 355 20.50 4.24 18.22
C ARG A 355 21.83 4.01 17.51
N LEU A 356 21.87 4.25 16.18
CA LEU A 356 23.08 4.09 15.35
C LEU A 356 24.19 5.11 15.69
N ALA A 357 23.84 6.25 16.27
CA ALA A 357 24.79 7.26 16.71
C ALA A 357 25.42 7.00 18.09
N GLU A 358 25.01 5.94 18.80
CA GLU A 358 25.57 5.54 20.10
C GLU A 358 26.97 4.95 19.93
N ASP A 359 27.71 4.87 21.04
CA ASP A 359 29.07 4.29 21.05
C ASP A 359 29.07 2.78 20.75
N ASP A 360 28.05 2.05 21.21
CA ASP A 360 27.84 0.62 20.93
C ASP A 360 26.40 0.39 20.43
N PRO A 361 26.13 0.71 19.15
CA PRO A 361 24.80 0.61 18.60
C PRO A 361 24.40 -0.85 18.36
N PRO A 362 23.11 -1.21 18.51
CA PRO A 362 22.62 -2.51 18.12
C PRO A 362 22.72 -2.71 16.60
N GLU A 363 22.79 -3.97 16.18
CA GLU A 363 22.65 -4.31 14.76
C GLU A 363 21.18 -4.14 14.31
N ILE A 364 20.96 -3.48 13.19
CA ILE A 364 19.63 -3.25 12.65
C ILE A 364 19.53 -3.87 11.25
N ALA A 365 18.77 -4.96 11.15
CA ALA A 365 18.43 -5.59 9.89
C ALA A 365 16.98 -5.27 9.52
N VAL A 366 16.78 -4.58 8.40
CA VAL A 366 15.45 -4.35 7.83
C VAL A 366 15.32 -5.15 6.54
N LEU A 367 14.39 -6.07 6.47
CA LEU A 367 14.05 -6.84 5.30
C LEU A 367 12.80 -6.23 4.64
N SER A 368 12.88 -5.92 3.36
CA SER A 368 11.78 -5.29 2.62
C SER A 368 11.83 -5.71 1.16
N PRO A 369 10.69 -5.71 0.42
CA PRO A 369 10.73 -6.09 -1.00
C PRO A 369 11.62 -5.14 -1.80
N TYR A 370 12.33 -5.65 -2.80
CA TYR A 370 13.21 -4.85 -3.66
C TYR A 370 12.42 -3.76 -4.39
N THR A 371 11.29 -4.15 -5.00
CA THR A 371 10.34 -3.24 -5.66
C THR A 371 8.99 -3.28 -4.95
N GLN A 372 8.30 -2.16 -4.92
CA GLN A 372 6.94 -2.08 -4.40
C GLN A 372 5.92 -2.59 -5.43
N SER A 373 4.76 -3.05 -4.96
CA SER A 373 3.70 -3.59 -5.79
C SER A 373 2.91 -2.45 -6.46
N GLY A 374 3.22 -2.12 -7.71
CA GLY A 374 2.48 -1.09 -8.45
C GLY A 374 3.27 0.19 -8.72
N TRP A 375 2.96 0.84 -9.85
CA TRP A 375 3.69 2.03 -10.31
C TRP A 375 3.61 3.22 -9.36
N LEU A 376 2.45 3.40 -8.70
CA LEU A 376 2.22 4.50 -7.75
C LEU A 376 3.06 4.30 -6.48
N GLU A 377 3.06 3.08 -5.93
CA GLU A 377 3.84 2.73 -4.74
C GLU A 377 5.35 2.79 -5.01
N ILE A 378 5.80 2.33 -6.18
CA ILE A 378 7.21 2.46 -6.61
C ILE A 378 7.62 3.94 -6.64
N SER A 379 6.79 4.79 -7.24
CA SER A 379 7.11 6.22 -7.42
C SER A 379 7.00 7.04 -6.14
N THR A 380 6.34 6.53 -5.10
CA THR A 380 6.11 7.24 -3.84
C THR A 380 6.82 6.60 -2.66
N MET A 381 6.43 5.39 -2.27
CA MET A 381 7.03 4.66 -1.14
C MET A 381 8.49 4.28 -1.40
N GLY A 382 8.86 3.99 -2.65
CA GLY A 382 10.24 3.73 -3.03
C GLY A 382 11.16 4.93 -2.81
N VAL A 383 10.71 6.14 -3.17
CA VAL A 383 11.47 7.38 -2.94
C VAL A 383 11.59 7.69 -1.45
N LEU A 384 10.51 7.53 -0.68
CA LEU A 384 10.55 7.75 0.78
C LEU A 384 11.51 6.77 1.46
N ARG A 385 11.51 5.49 1.06
CA ARG A 385 12.45 4.48 1.56
C ARG A 385 13.91 4.85 1.23
N ALA A 386 14.19 5.32 0.02
CA ALA A 386 15.53 5.74 -0.36
C ALA A 386 16.04 6.94 0.45
N ARG A 387 15.16 7.91 0.76
CA ARG A 387 15.48 9.05 1.65
C ARG A 387 15.82 8.58 3.07
N ILE A 388 15.01 7.67 3.63
CA ILE A 388 15.24 7.08 4.95
C ILE A 388 16.55 6.29 4.97
N HIS A 389 16.76 5.44 3.98
CA HIS A 389 17.98 4.64 3.89
C HIS A 389 19.23 5.53 3.90
N ARG A 390 19.27 6.61 3.12
CA ARG A 390 20.37 7.55 3.12
C ARG A 390 20.59 8.18 4.50
N MET A 391 19.52 8.65 5.15
CA MET A 391 19.60 9.23 6.49
C MET A 391 20.19 8.25 7.51
N LEU A 392 19.82 6.97 7.44
CA LEU A 392 20.36 5.94 8.34
C LEU A 392 21.82 5.61 8.03
N ARG A 393 22.19 5.55 6.74
CA ARG A 393 23.60 5.36 6.32
C ARG A 393 24.49 6.51 6.79
N ASP A 394 24.00 7.75 6.74
CA ASP A 394 24.73 8.92 7.20
C ASP A 394 24.92 8.92 8.73
N ALA A 395 23.98 8.35 9.49
CA ALA A 395 24.06 8.21 10.95
C ALA A 395 24.89 6.99 11.40
N ASP A 396 25.05 6.00 10.53
CA ASP A 396 25.68 4.71 10.85
C ASP A 396 27.20 4.71 10.66
N HIS A 397 27.93 5.17 11.67
CA HIS A 397 29.39 5.19 11.64
C HIS A 397 30.06 3.82 11.91
N ARG A 398 29.27 2.84 12.40
CA ARG A 398 29.76 1.51 12.79
C ARG A 398 29.32 0.38 11.85
N ARG A 399 28.62 0.69 10.77
CA ARG A 399 28.08 -0.28 9.79
C ARG A 399 27.19 -1.33 10.46
N ARG A 400 26.28 -0.86 11.34
CA ARG A 400 25.33 -1.68 12.08
C ARG A 400 23.95 -1.75 11.44
N TYR A 401 23.68 -0.95 10.42
CA TYR A 401 22.41 -0.95 9.69
C TYR A 401 22.56 -1.52 8.29
N HIS A 402 21.71 -2.48 7.96
CA HIS A 402 21.57 -3.00 6.60
C HIS A 402 20.12 -3.10 6.19
N LEU A 403 19.83 -2.70 4.93
CA LEU A 403 18.57 -2.97 4.26
C LEU A 403 18.77 -4.20 3.36
N TYR A 404 18.04 -5.26 3.66
CA TYR A 404 18.11 -6.52 2.94
C TYR A 404 16.89 -6.69 2.04
N CYS A 405 17.06 -7.29 0.87
CA CYS A 405 15.99 -7.67 -0.03
C CYS A 405 16.14 -9.14 -0.44
N PRO A 406 15.25 -10.03 0.01
CA PRO A 406 15.31 -11.43 -0.40
C PRO A 406 15.12 -11.59 -1.90
N MET A 407 16.00 -12.38 -2.52
CA MET A 407 16.04 -12.64 -3.94
C MET A 407 15.95 -14.15 -4.21
N LEU A 408 15.23 -14.53 -5.26
CA LEU A 408 15.01 -15.90 -5.69
C LEU A 408 15.64 -16.10 -7.08
N GLY A 409 16.70 -16.88 -7.16
CA GLY A 409 17.39 -17.18 -8.42
C GLY A 409 18.23 -16.00 -8.98
N TRP A 410 18.87 -16.25 -10.12
CA TRP A 410 19.70 -15.29 -10.88
C TRP A 410 18.88 -14.45 -11.87
N LEU A 411 17.56 -14.50 -11.78
CA LEU A 411 16.65 -13.88 -12.73
C LEU A 411 16.59 -12.35 -12.52
N ASP A 412 16.25 -11.64 -13.58
CA ASP A 412 15.97 -10.21 -13.54
C ASP A 412 15.01 -9.87 -12.38
N CYS A 413 15.25 -8.75 -11.70
CA CYS A 413 14.51 -8.29 -10.52
C CYS A 413 12.98 -8.29 -10.65
N ASN A 414 12.43 -8.50 -11.84
CA ASN A 414 11.00 -8.56 -12.10
C ASN A 414 10.35 -9.93 -11.83
N GLU A 415 11.12 -11.01 -11.85
CA GLU A 415 10.60 -12.38 -11.64
C GLU A 415 11.25 -13.08 -10.42
N GLY A 416 12.41 -12.61 -9.97
CA GLY A 416 13.18 -13.19 -8.87
C GLY A 416 13.06 -12.47 -7.53
N CYS A 417 12.30 -11.39 -7.42
CA CYS A 417 12.12 -10.69 -6.15
C CYS A 417 10.97 -11.28 -5.34
N LEU A 418 11.27 -11.67 -4.10
CA LEU A 418 10.22 -12.05 -3.14
C LEU A 418 9.43 -10.82 -2.70
N ASN A 419 8.11 -10.89 -2.80
CA ASN A 419 7.22 -9.85 -2.32
C ASN A 419 7.02 -10.01 -0.79
N ILE A 420 7.88 -9.36 -0.02
CA ILE A 420 7.74 -9.30 1.44
C ILE A 420 6.52 -8.47 1.80
N HIS A 421 5.56 -9.08 2.46
CA HIS A 421 4.36 -8.43 2.96
C HIS A 421 4.20 -8.61 4.49
N SER A 422 5.09 -9.34 5.13
CA SER A 422 5.16 -9.55 6.58
C SER A 422 5.33 -8.24 7.34
N LYS A 423 4.84 -8.21 8.57
CA LYS A 423 5.01 -7.13 9.54
C LYS A 423 5.46 -7.75 10.84
N VAL A 424 6.77 -7.96 10.93
CA VAL A 424 7.43 -8.61 12.05
C VAL A 424 8.51 -7.68 12.61
N LEU A 425 8.57 -7.58 13.93
CA LEU A 425 9.67 -6.92 14.65
C LEU A 425 10.16 -7.86 15.76
N ILE A 426 11.45 -8.13 15.78
CA ILE A 426 12.11 -8.91 16.82
C ILE A 426 13.24 -8.08 17.41
N VAL A 427 13.28 -7.95 18.74
CA VAL A 427 14.31 -7.21 19.46
C VAL A 427 14.96 -8.13 20.49
N ASP A 428 16.26 -8.36 20.38
CA ASP A 428 17.14 -9.04 21.34
C ASP A 428 16.68 -10.44 21.82
N ASP A 429 15.90 -11.17 21.03
CA ASP A 429 15.22 -12.39 21.47
C ASP A 429 14.36 -12.18 22.74
N ALA A 430 14.03 -10.93 23.03
CA ALA A 430 13.26 -10.51 24.19
C ALA A 430 11.82 -10.10 23.83
N LEU A 431 11.62 -9.62 22.60
CA LEU A 431 10.31 -9.17 22.11
C LEU A 431 10.11 -9.66 20.69
N LEU A 432 8.92 -10.23 20.44
CA LEU A 432 8.39 -10.57 19.12
C LEU A 432 7.06 -9.84 18.92
N MET A 433 6.94 -9.11 17.83
CA MET A 433 5.70 -8.47 17.39
C MET A 433 5.34 -8.96 15.99
N ILE A 434 4.09 -9.40 15.81
CA ILE A 434 3.52 -9.83 14.52
C ILE A 434 2.15 -9.18 14.37
N GLY A 435 1.83 -8.68 13.18
CA GLY A 435 0.50 -8.13 12.93
C GLY A 435 0.32 -7.47 11.58
N SER A 436 -0.47 -6.40 11.56
CA SER A 436 -0.83 -5.72 10.32
C SER A 436 -0.07 -4.41 10.07
N SER A 437 0.64 -3.85 11.08
CA SER A 437 1.21 -2.51 11.01
C SER A 437 2.50 -2.45 10.19
N ASN A 438 2.51 -1.60 9.17
CA ASN A 438 3.73 -1.29 8.43
C ASN A 438 4.63 -0.31 9.20
N LEU A 439 5.95 -0.30 8.88
CA LEU A 439 6.90 0.73 9.31
C LEU A 439 6.67 2.02 8.50
N SER A 440 5.45 2.52 8.53
CA SER A 440 4.98 3.71 7.84
C SER A 440 4.26 4.63 8.81
N ASP A 441 4.31 5.93 8.58
CA ASP A 441 3.66 6.91 9.46
C ASP A 441 2.12 6.72 9.46
N ARG A 442 1.55 6.25 8.35
CA ARG A 442 0.13 5.86 8.26
C ARG A 442 -0.25 4.77 9.25
N SER A 443 0.50 3.67 9.28
CA SER A 443 0.23 2.55 10.20
C SER A 443 0.44 2.92 11.66
N LEU A 444 1.28 3.91 11.94
CA LEU A 444 1.53 4.38 13.30
C LEU A 444 0.45 5.34 13.84
N ALA A 445 -0.39 5.95 12.98
CA ALA A 445 -1.28 7.02 13.42
C ALA A 445 -2.62 7.14 12.68
N LEU A 446 -2.70 6.75 11.41
CA LEU A 446 -3.84 7.04 10.54
C LEU A 446 -4.69 5.82 10.19
N ASP A 447 -4.05 4.71 9.81
CA ASP A 447 -4.76 3.48 9.45
C ASP A 447 -5.11 2.68 10.73
N THR A 448 -6.17 1.87 10.70
CA THR A 448 -6.43 0.98 11.83
C THR A 448 -5.56 -0.26 11.73
N GLU A 449 -4.83 -0.58 12.81
CA GLU A 449 -3.91 -1.71 12.87
C GLU A 449 -4.12 -2.55 14.13
N CYS A 450 -3.67 -3.82 14.07
CA CYS A 450 -3.63 -4.72 15.21
C CYS A 450 -2.38 -5.60 15.15
N ASN A 451 -1.61 -5.59 16.24
CA ASN A 451 -0.43 -6.43 16.42
C ASN A 451 -0.55 -7.24 17.70
N LEU A 452 0.00 -8.46 17.69
CA LEU A 452 0.20 -9.29 18.87
C LEU A 452 1.68 -9.30 19.25
N ILE A 453 1.94 -9.28 20.55
CA ILE A 453 3.29 -9.13 21.09
C ILE A 453 3.54 -10.18 22.16
N ILE A 454 4.68 -10.88 22.04
CA ILE A 454 5.22 -11.78 23.06
C ILE A 454 6.49 -11.15 23.61
N GLU A 455 6.53 -10.92 24.90
CA GLU A 455 7.70 -10.45 25.64
C GLU A 455 8.25 -11.60 26.50
N SER A 456 9.55 -11.88 26.39
CA SER A 456 10.16 -13.00 27.11
C SER A 456 10.24 -12.78 28.62
N ARG A 457 10.39 -11.53 29.07
CA ARG A 457 10.54 -11.15 30.49
C ARG A 457 11.56 -12.03 31.24
N GLY A 458 12.64 -12.39 30.56
CA GLY A 458 13.67 -13.28 31.14
C GLY A 458 13.28 -14.77 31.18
N ASN A 459 12.14 -15.17 30.61
CA ASN A 459 11.76 -16.56 30.48
C ASN A 459 12.57 -17.23 29.35
N PRO A 460 13.46 -18.19 29.64
CA PRO A 460 14.33 -18.79 28.62
C PRO A 460 13.57 -19.50 27.50
N ARG A 461 12.36 -20.05 27.78
CA ARG A 461 11.55 -20.75 26.79
C ARG A 461 11.02 -19.75 25.77
N LEU A 462 10.56 -18.59 26.23
CA LEU A 462 10.06 -17.55 25.34
C LEU A 462 11.19 -16.87 24.57
N SER A 463 12.34 -16.62 25.20
CA SER A 463 13.53 -16.12 24.48
C SER A 463 13.95 -17.07 23.37
N LYS A 464 13.97 -18.38 23.64
CA LYS A 464 14.27 -19.40 22.63
C LYS A 464 13.21 -19.41 21.51
N LEU A 465 11.93 -19.29 21.83
CA LEU A 465 10.85 -19.20 20.84
C LEU A 465 11.08 -18.01 19.89
N ILE A 466 11.40 -16.84 20.46
CA ILE A 466 11.62 -15.60 19.70
C ILE A 466 12.87 -15.74 18.81
N ALA A 467 13.96 -16.27 19.36
CA ALA A 467 15.17 -16.55 18.60
C ALA A 467 14.92 -17.52 17.44
N THR A 468 14.22 -18.63 17.72
CA THR A 468 13.88 -19.62 16.69
C THR A 468 13.03 -19.03 15.58
N MET A 469 12.13 -18.10 15.89
CA MET A 469 11.34 -17.40 14.84
C MET A 469 12.25 -16.55 13.96
N ARG A 470 13.16 -15.75 14.52
CA ARG A 470 14.14 -14.98 13.73
C ARG A 470 15.01 -15.89 12.86
N GLU A 471 15.50 -16.98 13.45
CA GLU A 471 16.35 -17.96 12.75
C GLU A 471 15.58 -18.64 11.62
N ARG A 472 14.30 -18.97 11.81
CA ARG A 472 13.43 -19.54 10.79
C ARG A 472 13.26 -18.59 9.60
N LEU A 473 12.94 -17.31 9.86
CA LEU A 473 12.75 -16.31 8.82
C LEU A 473 14.03 -16.05 8.02
N LEU A 474 15.17 -15.91 8.71
CA LEU A 474 16.47 -15.77 8.04
C LEU A 474 16.85 -17.00 7.23
N ALA A 475 16.59 -18.20 7.76
CA ALA A 475 16.88 -19.46 7.09
C ALA A 475 16.08 -19.61 5.79
N GLU A 476 14.83 -19.23 5.81
CA GLU A 476 13.95 -19.23 4.64
C GLU A 476 14.50 -18.36 3.52
N HIS A 477 14.88 -17.12 3.83
CA HIS A 477 15.43 -16.19 2.84
C HIS A 477 16.82 -16.58 2.35
N LEU A 478 17.61 -17.31 3.15
CA LEU A 478 18.95 -17.77 2.81
C LEU A 478 18.99 -19.17 2.18
N GLY A 479 17.86 -19.87 2.16
CA GLY A 479 17.78 -21.24 1.64
C GLY A 479 18.60 -22.25 2.47
N CYS A 480 18.65 -22.07 3.78
CA CYS A 480 19.37 -22.93 4.74
C CYS A 480 18.44 -23.36 5.88
N THR A 481 18.94 -24.04 6.89
CA THR A 481 18.15 -24.43 8.06
C THR A 481 18.24 -23.37 9.17
N ALA A 482 17.20 -23.28 10.02
CA ALA A 482 17.24 -22.40 11.20
C ALA A 482 18.44 -22.73 12.11
N GLN A 483 18.87 -24.00 12.16
CA GLN A 483 20.02 -24.42 12.91
C GLN A 483 21.34 -23.89 12.35
N ASP A 484 21.46 -23.78 11.00
CA ASP A 484 22.62 -23.16 10.35
C ASP A 484 22.72 -21.68 10.73
N VAL A 485 21.60 -20.97 10.77
CA VAL A 485 21.53 -19.56 11.19
C VAL A 485 21.92 -19.42 12.66
N ALA A 486 21.38 -20.27 13.55
CA ALA A 486 21.73 -20.28 14.98
C ALA A 486 23.24 -20.47 15.18
N HIS A 487 23.80 -21.51 14.57
CA HIS A 487 25.25 -21.81 14.68
C HIS A 487 26.12 -20.69 14.09
N ALA A 488 25.70 -20.09 12.97
CA ALA A 488 26.44 -18.96 12.38
C ALA A 488 26.39 -17.72 13.29
N THR A 489 25.24 -17.43 13.89
CA THR A 489 25.08 -16.33 14.84
C THR A 489 25.90 -16.53 16.11
N GLU A 490 25.86 -17.73 16.70
CA GLU A 490 26.69 -18.08 17.87
C GLU A 490 28.18 -17.94 17.55
N ARG A 491 28.63 -18.44 16.41
CA ARG A 491 30.04 -18.42 16.02
C ARG A 491 30.55 -17.01 15.74
N THR A 492 29.76 -16.16 15.14
CA THR A 492 30.19 -14.81 14.73
C THR A 492 29.90 -13.75 15.78
N GLY A 493 28.94 -13.99 16.67
CA GLY A 493 28.42 -13.00 17.61
C GLY A 493 27.66 -11.85 16.95
N SER A 494 27.35 -11.96 15.66
CA SER A 494 26.74 -10.89 14.84
C SER A 494 25.72 -11.47 13.87
N MET A 495 24.53 -10.88 13.83
CA MET A 495 23.48 -11.25 12.88
C MET A 495 23.91 -10.95 11.44
N HIS A 496 24.49 -9.78 11.21
CA HIS A 496 24.95 -9.40 9.86
C HIS A 496 26.09 -10.29 9.36
N ALA A 497 27.03 -10.65 10.23
CA ALA A 497 28.11 -11.57 9.87
C ALA A 497 27.58 -13.00 9.63
N ALA A 498 26.58 -13.43 10.36
CA ALA A 498 25.91 -14.71 10.13
C ALA A 498 25.23 -14.72 8.75
N ILE A 499 24.44 -13.70 8.41
CA ILE A 499 23.80 -13.53 7.10
C ILE A 499 24.88 -13.59 5.99
N ALA A 500 25.93 -12.78 6.09
CA ALA A 500 27.01 -12.73 5.09
C ALA A 500 27.74 -14.07 4.93
N SER A 501 27.89 -14.85 6.01
CA SER A 501 28.54 -16.17 5.97
C SER A 501 27.68 -17.26 5.33
N LEU A 502 26.36 -17.11 5.36
CA LEU A 502 25.39 -18.08 4.86
C LEU A 502 24.90 -17.74 3.44
N ASP A 503 24.94 -16.47 3.05
CA ASP A 503 24.60 -16.05 1.69
C ASP A 503 25.69 -16.47 0.71
N LYS A 504 25.50 -17.63 0.07
CA LYS A 504 26.44 -18.23 -0.87
C LYS A 504 26.15 -17.92 -2.34
N GLY A 505 25.20 -17.01 -2.61
CA GLY A 505 24.78 -16.70 -3.97
C GLY A 505 24.07 -17.85 -4.67
N GLY A 506 23.24 -18.63 -3.94
CA GLY A 506 22.46 -19.76 -4.46
C GLY A 506 21.11 -19.35 -5.06
N GLU A 507 20.17 -20.30 -5.04
CA GLU A 507 18.78 -20.05 -5.50
C GLU A 507 18.06 -19.03 -4.62
N ARG A 508 18.48 -18.86 -3.36
CA ARG A 508 17.97 -17.86 -2.42
C ARG A 508 19.14 -17.07 -1.89
N THR A 509 19.02 -15.75 -1.91
CA THR A 509 20.04 -14.82 -1.44
C THR A 509 19.40 -13.68 -0.68
N LEU A 510 20.14 -13.12 0.26
CA LEU A 510 19.70 -12.01 1.08
C LEU A 510 20.69 -10.84 0.99
N PRO A 511 20.89 -10.24 -0.19
CA PRO A 511 21.82 -9.15 -0.36
C PRO A 511 21.40 -7.91 0.40
N SER A 512 22.39 -7.20 0.96
CA SER A 512 22.20 -5.82 1.39
C SER A 512 22.13 -4.93 0.15
N VAL A 513 21.11 -4.08 0.08
CA VAL A 513 20.82 -3.27 -1.11
C VAL A 513 20.91 -1.78 -0.81
N GLU A 514 21.37 -1.03 -1.80
CA GLU A 514 21.31 0.42 -1.84
C GLU A 514 20.16 0.80 -2.77
N PRO A 515 19.05 1.34 -2.25
CA PRO A 515 17.93 1.77 -3.09
C PRO A 515 18.38 2.81 -4.11
N ASP A 516 18.00 2.62 -5.37
CA ASP A 516 18.26 3.60 -6.42
C ASP A 516 17.59 4.94 -6.09
N PHE A 517 18.38 6.00 -6.16
CA PHE A 517 17.93 7.36 -5.95
C PHE A 517 17.88 8.10 -7.27
N ASP A 518 16.65 8.25 -7.80
CA ASP A 518 16.43 9.15 -8.94
C ASP A 518 16.18 10.58 -8.43
N ALA A 519 17.19 11.44 -8.59
CA ALA A 519 17.10 12.85 -8.21
C ALA A 519 15.95 13.59 -8.92
N THR A 520 15.50 13.11 -10.09
CA THR A 520 14.38 13.69 -10.83
C THR A 520 13.06 13.32 -10.15
N LEU A 521 12.91 12.07 -9.73
CA LEU A 521 11.75 11.60 -8.96
C LEU A 521 11.75 12.23 -7.56
N ASP A 522 12.90 12.33 -6.91
CA ASP A 522 13.04 12.96 -5.60
C ASP A 522 12.59 14.43 -5.60
N ALA A 523 12.91 15.16 -6.68
CA ALA A 523 12.52 16.56 -6.82
C ALA A 523 11.02 16.75 -7.11
N VAL A 524 10.33 15.70 -7.58
CA VAL A 524 8.91 15.73 -7.96
C VAL A 524 8.01 15.15 -6.87
N VAL A 525 8.50 14.18 -6.09
CA VAL A 525 7.77 13.58 -4.99
C VAL A 525 7.68 14.60 -3.85
N PRO A 526 6.47 15.12 -3.53
CA PRO A 526 6.29 16.08 -2.45
C PRO A 526 6.74 15.50 -1.10
N ASP A 527 6.94 16.39 -0.14
CA ASP A 527 7.18 15.98 1.22
C ASP A 527 6.06 15.05 1.73
N ARG A 528 6.38 14.14 2.62
CA ARG A 528 5.70 12.95 3.14
C ARG A 528 4.22 13.05 3.40
N HIS A 529 3.72 14.23 3.79
CA HIS A 529 2.34 14.45 4.23
C HIS A 529 1.27 14.06 3.22
N LEU A 530 1.64 13.81 1.96
CA LEU A 530 0.68 13.41 0.95
C LEU A 530 0.62 11.87 0.75
N PHE A 531 1.74 11.16 0.90
CA PHE A 531 1.84 9.73 0.57
C PHE A 531 1.91 8.83 1.81
N ASP A 532 2.54 9.31 2.88
CA ASP A 532 2.59 8.62 4.17
C ASP A 532 2.18 9.59 5.30
N PRO A 533 0.90 10.04 5.34
CA PRO A 533 0.43 11.02 6.30
C PRO A 533 0.23 10.43 7.69
N GLU A 534 0.65 11.16 8.72
CA GLU A 534 0.35 10.85 10.13
C GLU A 534 -1.08 11.23 10.54
N ARG A 535 -1.75 12.07 9.76
CA ARG A 535 -3.09 12.60 10.07
C ARG A 535 -4.00 12.49 8.88
N ALA A 536 -5.29 12.39 9.15
CA ALA A 536 -6.30 12.46 8.11
C ALA A 536 -6.06 13.66 7.20
N LEU A 537 -6.18 13.44 5.91
CA LEU A 537 -6.08 14.49 4.91
C LEU A 537 -7.29 15.43 5.08
N ASP A 538 -7.15 16.41 5.95
CA ASP A 538 -8.10 17.50 6.03
C ASP A 538 -7.86 18.46 4.87
N ALA A 539 -8.92 18.81 4.15
CA ALA A 539 -8.84 19.77 3.06
C ALA A 539 -8.24 21.12 3.51
N GLU A 540 -8.46 21.50 4.77
CA GLU A 540 -7.89 22.71 5.36
C GLU A 540 -6.38 22.55 5.66
N THR A 541 -5.94 21.37 6.07
CA THR A 541 -4.53 21.06 6.33
C THR A 541 -3.75 20.95 5.02
N ILE A 542 -4.30 20.29 3.98
CA ILE A 542 -3.70 20.29 2.64
C ILE A 542 -3.57 21.72 2.10
N VAL A 543 -4.56 22.54 2.36
CA VAL A 543 -4.55 23.96 1.98
C VAL A 543 -3.55 24.76 2.83
N ALA A 544 -3.44 24.50 4.13
CA ALA A 544 -2.51 25.18 5.03
C ALA A 544 -1.03 24.81 4.78
N ASP A 545 -0.75 23.55 4.52
CA ASP A 545 0.61 23.06 4.21
C ASP A 545 1.07 23.49 2.80
N LEU A 546 0.12 23.80 1.92
CA LEU A 546 0.38 24.33 0.58
C LEU A 546 0.39 25.87 0.52
N LEU A 547 0.03 26.56 1.61
CA LEU A 547 -0.03 28.04 1.67
C LEU A 547 1.05 28.61 2.60
N PRO A 548 1.73 29.72 2.23
CA PRO A 548 2.46 30.55 3.17
C PRO A 548 1.47 31.19 4.17
N GLN A 549 1.85 31.27 5.43
CA GLN A 549 1.01 31.69 6.56
C GLN A 549 0.58 33.18 6.58
N ASP A 550 0.77 33.94 5.52
CA ASP A 550 0.36 35.34 5.47
C ASP A 550 -0.92 35.52 4.63
N ASP A 551 -1.92 36.14 5.27
CA ASP A 551 -3.20 36.63 4.77
C ASP A 551 -4.42 35.68 4.82
N ALA A 552 -4.87 35.34 6.02
CA ALA A 552 -6.17 34.74 6.28
C ALA A 552 -7.23 35.79 6.64
N ARG A 553 -7.74 36.51 5.67
CA ARG A 553 -9.05 37.21 5.78
C ARG A 553 -9.75 37.20 4.45
N THR A 554 -10.64 36.23 4.22
CA THR A 554 -11.67 36.34 3.15
C THR A 554 -12.82 35.32 3.38
N ASP A 555 -13.98 35.89 3.36
CA ASP A 555 -15.37 35.45 3.04
C ASP A 555 -15.70 33.93 3.12
N THR A 556 -16.06 33.54 4.33
CA THR A 556 -16.52 32.18 4.67
C THR A 556 -17.89 31.84 4.06
N ARG A 557 -18.71 32.86 3.70
CA ARG A 557 -20.09 32.68 3.20
C ARG A 557 -20.15 32.12 1.77
N GLY A 558 -19.28 32.57 0.89
CA GLY A 558 -19.22 32.06 -0.50
C GLY A 558 -18.72 30.62 -0.58
N ARG A 559 -17.85 30.21 0.37
CA ARG A 559 -17.34 28.82 0.48
C ARG A 559 -18.43 27.86 0.96
N LEU A 560 -19.16 28.22 2.00
CA LEU A 560 -20.25 27.40 2.55
C LEU A 560 -21.36 27.20 1.51
N ILE A 561 -21.68 28.21 0.70
CA ILE A 561 -22.65 28.08 -0.38
C ILE A 561 -22.14 27.15 -1.49
N GLY A 562 -20.86 27.22 -1.87
CA GLY A 562 -20.27 26.32 -2.87
C GLY A 562 -20.23 24.86 -2.42
N ILE A 563 -19.86 24.60 -1.20
CA ILE A 563 -19.84 23.25 -0.58
C ILE A 563 -21.28 22.73 -0.42
N ALA A 564 -22.19 23.58 0.11
CA ALA A 564 -23.60 23.20 0.27
C ALA A 564 -24.27 22.89 -1.08
N THR A 565 -23.94 23.64 -2.13
CA THR A 565 -24.44 23.38 -3.50
C THR A 565 -23.86 22.08 -4.06
N GLY A 566 -22.59 21.81 -3.84
CA GLY A 566 -21.95 20.56 -4.22
C GLY A 566 -22.55 19.33 -3.49
N VAL A 567 -22.75 19.46 -2.19
CA VAL A 567 -23.39 18.40 -1.37
C VAL A 567 -24.87 18.23 -1.76
N ALA A 568 -25.59 19.32 -2.01
CA ALA A 568 -26.99 19.27 -2.47
C ALA A 568 -27.10 18.62 -3.86
N LEU A 569 -26.16 18.88 -4.78
CA LEU A 569 -26.11 18.22 -6.08
C LEU A 569 -25.82 16.72 -5.98
N LEU A 570 -24.88 16.33 -5.12
CA LEU A 570 -24.57 14.93 -4.84
C LEU A 570 -25.73 14.22 -4.15
N ALA A 571 -26.38 14.87 -3.19
CA ALA A 571 -27.57 14.35 -2.54
C ALA A 571 -28.77 14.23 -3.50
N ALA A 572 -28.95 15.21 -4.38
CA ALA A 572 -29.98 15.14 -5.41
C ALA A 572 -29.71 14.03 -6.44
N MET A 573 -28.45 13.80 -6.79
CA MET A 573 -28.04 12.74 -7.69
C MET A 573 -28.21 11.35 -7.02
N ALA A 574 -27.85 11.21 -5.74
CA ALA A 574 -28.07 10.00 -4.97
C ALA A 574 -29.57 9.73 -4.73
N LEU A 575 -30.38 10.77 -4.52
CA LEU A 575 -31.83 10.67 -4.39
C LEU A 575 -32.46 10.31 -5.74
N ALA A 576 -32.03 10.94 -6.83
CA ALA A 576 -32.46 10.59 -8.18
C ALA A 576 -32.15 9.14 -8.52
N TRP A 577 -30.97 8.64 -8.13
CA TRP A 577 -30.59 7.22 -8.27
C TRP A 577 -31.51 6.28 -7.51
N ARG A 578 -31.99 6.70 -6.35
CA ARG A 578 -32.84 5.87 -5.46
C ARG A 578 -34.33 5.91 -5.78
N VAL A 579 -34.79 7.01 -6.39
CA VAL A 579 -36.23 7.28 -6.62
C VAL A 579 -36.63 7.07 -8.07
N THR A 580 -35.66 7.03 -8.99
CA THR A 580 -35.91 6.79 -10.41
C THR A 580 -35.36 5.41 -10.82
N PRO A 581 -35.97 4.70 -11.78
CA PRO A 581 -35.47 3.43 -12.28
C PRO A 581 -34.21 3.63 -13.17
N LEU A 582 -33.25 4.42 -12.67
CA LEU A 582 -31.98 4.71 -13.37
C LEU A 582 -31.12 3.46 -13.56
N ASP A 583 -31.23 2.49 -12.69
CA ASP A 583 -30.62 1.16 -12.79
C ASP A 583 -31.17 0.36 -14.00
N GLU A 584 -32.47 0.46 -14.29
CA GLU A 584 -33.07 -0.14 -15.47
C GLU A 584 -32.72 0.63 -16.76
N TRP A 585 -32.53 1.96 -16.67
CA TRP A 585 -32.18 2.80 -17.81
C TRP A 585 -30.70 2.69 -18.17
N LEU A 586 -29.84 2.38 -17.21
CA LEU A 586 -28.41 2.15 -17.38
C LEU A 586 -28.06 0.67 -17.59
N ALA A 587 -29.08 -0.20 -17.74
CA ALA A 587 -28.85 -1.57 -18.16
C ALA A 587 -28.07 -1.61 -19.49
N PHE A 588 -27.05 -2.47 -19.57
CA PHE A 588 -26.10 -2.50 -20.69
C PHE A 588 -26.78 -2.61 -22.05
N ASP A 589 -27.87 -3.38 -22.14
CA ASP A 589 -28.65 -3.57 -23.38
C ASP A 589 -29.34 -2.26 -23.80
N ARG A 590 -29.92 -1.52 -22.86
CA ARG A 590 -30.56 -0.21 -23.15
C ARG A 590 -29.55 0.87 -23.51
N LEU A 591 -28.34 0.81 -22.96
CA LEU A 591 -27.25 1.72 -23.34
C LEU A 591 -26.78 1.47 -24.77
N ILE A 592 -26.79 0.21 -25.22
CA ILE A 592 -26.51 -0.16 -26.62
C ILE A 592 -27.62 0.41 -27.53
N ASP A 593 -28.89 0.13 -27.20
CA ASP A 593 -30.03 0.59 -27.96
C ASP A 593 -30.09 2.13 -28.06
N ALA A 594 -29.82 2.82 -26.95
CA ALA A 594 -29.73 4.29 -26.93
C ALA A 594 -28.51 4.79 -27.72
N GLY A 595 -27.42 4.05 -27.74
CA GLY A 595 -26.24 4.34 -28.55
C GLY A 595 -26.53 4.20 -30.05
N ASP A 596 -27.19 3.13 -30.45
CA ASP A 596 -27.60 2.92 -31.86
C ASP A 596 -28.62 3.97 -32.32
N ALA A 597 -29.60 4.32 -31.48
CA ALA A 597 -30.54 5.40 -31.72
C ALA A 597 -29.84 6.77 -31.85
N LEU A 598 -28.80 7.03 -31.05
CA LEU A 598 -27.99 8.22 -31.14
C LEU A 598 -27.16 8.26 -32.42
N ARG A 599 -26.63 7.11 -32.85
CA ARG A 599 -25.81 6.97 -34.06
C ARG A 599 -26.55 7.43 -35.31
N ASP A 600 -27.82 7.03 -35.40
CA ASP A 600 -28.68 7.35 -36.57
C ASP A 600 -29.35 8.73 -36.48
N SER A 601 -29.15 9.44 -35.35
CA SER A 601 -29.72 10.76 -35.10
C SER A 601 -28.88 11.87 -35.75
N PRO A 602 -29.52 12.91 -36.33
CA PRO A 602 -28.83 14.13 -36.80
C PRO A 602 -28.14 14.88 -35.61
N TRP A 603 -28.53 14.58 -34.38
CA TRP A 603 -27.99 15.17 -33.16
C TRP A 603 -26.84 14.36 -32.52
N ALA A 604 -26.32 13.36 -33.21
CA ALA A 604 -25.27 12.46 -32.70
C ALA A 604 -24.06 13.21 -32.13
N ALA A 605 -23.55 14.20 -32.89
CA ALA A 605 -22.42 15.02 -32.44
C ALA A 605 -22.74 15.81 -31.16
N ALA A 606 -23.94 16.40 -31.08
CA ALA A 606 -24.36 17.16 -29.89
C ALA A 606 -24.54 16.25 -28.67
N GLY A 607 -25.09 15.04 -28.85
CA GLY A 607 -25.26 14.03 -27.80
C GLY A 607 -23.91 13.58 -27.26
N VAL A 608 -22.93 13.28 -28.11
CA VAL A 608 -21.58 12.93 -27.69
C VAL A 608 -20.93 14.08 -26.91
N VAL A 609 -21.01 15.31 -27.41
CA VAL A 609 -20.46 16.47 -26.71
C VAL A 609 -21.07 16.63 -25.31
N LEU A 610 -22.38 16.43 -25.18
CA LEU A 610 -23.09 16.53 -23.91
C LEU A 610 -22.61 15.44 -22.92
N VAL A 611 -22.49 14.20 -23.39
CA VAL A 611 -22.00 13.06 -22.57
C VAL A 611 -20.56 13.31 -22.08
N TYR A 612 -19.68 13.82 -22.95
CA TYR A 612 -18.30 14.14 -22.54
C TYR A 612 -18.26 15.34 -21.59
N ALA A 613 -19.07 16.34 -21.78
CA ALA A 613 -19.17 17.50 -20.89
C ALA A 613 -19.63 17.07 -19.49
N ALA A 614 -20.70 16.27 -19.42
CA ALA A 614 -21.21 15.69 -18.18
C ALA A 614 -20.18 14.76 -17.52
N GLY A 615 -19.56 13.87 -18.28
CA GLY A 615 -18.50 12.98 -17.80
C GLY A 615 -17.30 13.74 -17.25
N GLY A 616 -16.91 14.85 -17.87
CA GLY A 616 -15.85 15.72 -17.40
C GLY A 616 -16.16 16.39 -16.06
N LEU A 617 -17.40 16.76 -15.80
CA LEU A 617 -17.84 17.34 -14.53
C LEU A 617 -17.77 16.34 -13.36
N VAL A 618 -18.05 15.06 -13.62
CA VAL A 618 -17.98 13.99 -12.63
C VAL A 618 -16.65 13.24 -12.64
N ALA A 619 -15.64 13.77 -13.35
CA ALA A 619 -14.31 13.17 -13.52
C ALA A 619 -14.33 11.73 -14.08
N PHE A 620 -15.31 11.41 -14.92
CA PHE A 620 -15.42 10.10 -15.57
C PHE A 620 -14.20 9.82 -16.47
N PRO A 621 -13.67 8.57 -16.51
CA PRO A 621 -12.48 8.26 -17.29
C PRO A 621 -12.63 8.53 -18.79
N LEU A 622 -11.84 9.46 -19.32
CA LEU A 622 -11.90 9.89 -20.72
C LEU A 622 -11.68 8.71 -21.69
N LEU A 623 -10.82 7.77 -21.37
CA LEU A 623 -10.52 6.59 -22.20
C LEU A 623 -11.75 5.72 -22.43
N VAL A 624 -12.62 5.59 -21.44
CA VAL A 624 -13.87 4.82 -21.55
C VAL A 624 -14.84 5.51 -22.52
N LEU A 625 -14.95 6.85 -22.43
CA LEU A 625 -15.78 7.62 -23.35
C LEU A 625 -15.26 7.53 -24.79
N ILE A 626 -13.93 7.58 -25.00
CA ILE A 626 -13.32 7.42 -26.32
C ILE A 626 -13.61 6.01 -26.87
N ALA A 627 -13.45 4.96 -26.05
CA ALA A 627 -13.71 3.59 -26.47
C ALA A 627 -15.20 3.39 -26.84
N ALA A 628 -16.13 3.88 -26.03
CA ALA A 628 -17.57 3.83 -26.31
C ALA A 628 -17.91 4.58 -27.61
N THR A 629 -17.33 5.78 -27.82
CA THR A 629 -17.52 6.55 -29.05
C THR A 629 -16.95 5.80 -30.28
N ALA A 630 -15.81 5.12 -30.11
CA ALA A 630 -15.23 4.29 -31.16
C ALA A 630 -16.13 3.12 -31.54
N MET A 631 -16.75 2.47 -30.56
CA MET A 631 -17.67 1.35 -30.78
C MET A 631 -18.92 1.79 -31.54
N LEU A 632 -19.46 2.96 -31.23
CA LEU A 632 -20.72 3.46 -31.83
C LEU A 632 -20.50 4.05 -33.20
N PHE A 633 -19.42 4.81 -33.41
CA PHE A 633 -19.26 5.64 -34.62
C PHE A 633 -18.14 5.15 -35.56
N GLY A 634 -17.44 4.11 -35.19
CA GLY A 634 -16.39 3.48 -35.98
C GLY A 634 -15.10 4.31 -36.13
N PRO A 635 -14.20 3.91 -37.05
CA PRO A 635 -12.85 4.44 -37.12
C PRO A 635 -12.73 5.82 -37.78
N LEU A 636 -13.74 6.30 -38.50
CA LEU A 636 -13.72 7.59 -39.20
C LEU A 636 -14.39 8.70 -38.37
N LEU A 637 -15.64 8.51 -37.94
CA LEU A 637 -16.38 9.48 -37.16
C LEU A 637 -16.05 9.43 -35.66
N GLY A 638 -15.69 8.26 -35.17
CA GLY A 638 -15.31 8.04 -33.75
C GLY A 638 -14.23 9.02 -33.26
N PRO A 639 -13.07 9.16 -33.93
CA PRO A 639 -12.03 10.10 -33.53
C PRO A 639 -12.48 11.56 -33.54
N ILE A 640 -13.31 11.94 -34.52
CA ILE A 640 -13.80 13.30 -34.66
C ILE A 640 -14.75 13.64 -33.50
N TYR A 641 -15.71 12.78 -33.22
CA TYR A 641 -16.69 12.98 -32.16
C TYR A 641 -16.01 12.90 -30.75
N ALA A 642 -15.10 11.96 -30.57
CA ALA A 642 -14.33 11.85 -29.32
C ALA A 642 -13.46 13.10 -29.09
N LEU A 643 -12.83 13.65 -30.15
CA LEU A 643 -12.04 14.87 -30.03
C LEU A 643 -12.94 16.08 -29.72
N LEU A 644 -14.06 16.24 -30.42
CA LEU A 644 -15.01 17.32 -30.14
C LEU A 644 -15.55 17.24 -28.72
N GLY A 645 -15.95 16.07 -28.27
CA GLY A 645 -16.41 15.83 -26.91
C GLY A 645 -15.36 16.13 -25.87
N ALA A 646 -14.12 15.64 -26.08
CA ALA A 646 -12.99 15.89 -25.18
C ALA A 646 -12.65 17.38 -25.10
N LEU A 647 -12.68 18.10 -26.21
CA LEU A 647 -12.43 19.55 -26.26
C LEU A 647 -13.52 20.35 -25.56
N ALA A 648 -14.79 19.98 -25.74
CA ALA A 648 -15.91 20.61 -25.02
C ALA A 648 -15.79 20.41 -23.52
N SER A 649 -15.53 19.17 -23.07
CA SER A 649 -15.27 18.82 -21.67
C SER A 649 -14.06 19.57 -21.11
N ALA A 650 -12.96 19.62 -21.87
CA ALA A 650 -11.76 20.35 -21.47
C ALA A 650 -12.02 21.85 -21.33
N THR A 651 -12.73 22.44 -22.28
CA THR A 651 -13.08 23.88 -22.28
C THR A 651 -13.97 24.22 -21.07
N LEU A 652 -14.99 23.40 -20.81
CA LEU A 652 -15.91 23.60 -19.69
C LEU A 652 -15.17 23.56 -18.36
N THR A 653 -14.37 22.53 -18.13
CA THR A 653 -13.62 22.33 -16.87
C THR A 653 -12.48 23.35 -16.74
N PHE A 654 -11.83 23.76 -17.82
CA PHE A 654 -10.90 24.89 -17.86
C PHE A 654 -11.59 26.23 -17.50
N ALA A 655 -12.80 26.49 -18.04
CA ALA A 655 -13.56 27.70 -17.71
C ALA A 655 -13.98 27.73 -16.24
N ILE A 656 -14.32 26.56 -15.65
CA ILE A 656 -14.56 26.41 -14.21
C ILE A 656 -13.30 26.78 -13.43
N GLY A 657 -12.14 26.22 -13.80
CA GLY A 657 -10.86 26.57 -13.18
C GLY A 657 -10.53 28.06 -13.28
N ARG A 658 -10.85 28.69 -14.42
CA ARG A 658 -10.66 30.12 -14.64
C ARG A 658 -11.59 30.99 -13.78
N LYS A 659 -12.85 30.55 -13.58
CA LYS A 659 -13.85 31.24 -12.72
C LYS A 659 -13.59 31.05 -11.23
N LEU A 660 -13.13 29.87 -10.81
CA LEU A 660 -12.69 29.60 -9.43
C LEU A 660 -11.53 30.52 -9.01
N GLY A 661 -10.91 31.16 -9.98
CA GLY A 661 -9.97 32.25 -9.83
C GLY A 661 -8.53 31.80 -9.62
N ARG A 662 -7.61 32.57 -10.22
CA ARG A 662 -6.16 32.39 -10.06
C ARG A 662 -5.76 32.41 -8.59
N GLU A 663 -6.46 33.19 -7.77
CA GLU A 663 -6.21 33.37 -6.37
C GLU A 663 -6.51 32.08 -5.58
N THR A 664 -7.63 31.40 -5.88
CA THR A 664 -8.03 30.16 -5.21
C THR A 664 -7.06 29.02 -5.54
N VAL A 665 -6.67 28.88 -6.81
CA VAL A 665 -5.71 27.82 -7.22
C VAL A 665 -4.27 28.20 -6.89
N ARG A 666 -3.92 29.49 -6.90
CA ARG A 666 -2.63 30.00 -6.41
C ARG A 666 -2.46 29.72 -4.93
N ARG A 667 -3.55 29.83 -4.15
CA ARG A 667 -3.61 29.46 -2.74
C ARG A 667 -3.52 27.92 -2.53
N LEU A 668 -4.11 27.13 -3.43
CA LEU A 668 -4.10 25.67 -3.37
C LEU A 668 -2.78 25.05 -3.85
N ALA A 669 -2.00 25.73 -4.67
CA ALA A 669 -0.89 25.15 -5.41
C ALA A 669 0.54 25.54 -4.93
N GLY A 670 0.69 26.41 -3.93
CA GLY A 670 1.98 26.81 -3.35
C GLY A 670 2.95 27.55 -4.29
N GLN A 671 4.06 28.12 -3.73
CA GLN A 671 5.01 28.94 -4.49
C GLN A 671 5.79 28.15 -5.56
N ARG A 672 6.14 26.88 -5.33
CA ARG A 672 6.87 26.04 -6.29
C ARG A 672 6.05 25.73 -7.54
N VAL A 673 4.75 25.44 -7.38
CA VAL A 673 3.81 25.23 -8.48
C VAL A 673 3.56 26.54 -9.25
N ASN A 674 3.61 27.69 -8.58
CA ASN A 674 3.52 29.00 -9.22
C ASN A 674 4.74 29.32 -10.08
N GLU A 675 5.94 28.93 -9.65
CA GLU A 675 7.17 29.11 -10.42
C GLU A 675 7.23 28.14 -11.61
N LEU A 676 6.83 26.89 -11.36
CA LEU A 676 6.64 25.88 -12.42
C LEU A 676 5.53 26.33 -13.39
N SER A 677 4.41 26.81 -12.91
CA SER A 677 3.31 27.35 -13.74
C SER A 677 3.77 28.54 -14.58
N ARG A 678 4.62 29.44 -14.05
CA ARG A 678 5.20 30.57 -14.81
C ARG A 678 6.23 30.10 -15.85
N ARG A 679 7.06 29.12 -15.52
CA ARG A 679 8.01 28.51 -16.48
C ARG A 679 7.29 27.74 -17.57
N LEU A 680 6.25 27.00 -17.21
CA LEU A 680 5.39 26.25 -18.12
C LEU A 680 4.53 27.16 -19.00
N ALA A 681 4.09 28.31 -18.50
CA ALA A 681 3.29 29.29 -19.27
C ALA A 681 4.09 29.95 -20.41
N ARG A 682 5.43 30.04 -20.30
CA ARG A 682 6.29 30.54 -21.39
C ARG A 682 6.33 29.61 -22.62
N ARG A 683 5.94 28.32 -22.45
CA ARG A 683 5.80 27.32 -23.51
C ARG A 683 4.47 26.57 -23.40
N GLY A 684 3.39 27.31 -23.12
CA GLY A 684 2.08 26.77 -22.74
C GLY A 684 1.57 25.65 -23.65
N LEU A 685 1.66 25.85 -24.96
CA LEU A 685 1.23 24.87 -25.97
C LEU A 685 2.00 23.53 -25.82
N VAL A 686 3.34 23.59 -25.80
CA VAL A 686 4.19 22.39 -25.75
C VAL A 686 3.99 21.65 -24.43
N THR A 687 3.83 22.39 -23.33
CA THR A 687 3.58 21.83 -22.01
C THR A 687 2.26 21.10 -21.93
N VAL A 688 1.19 21.73 -22.41
CA VAL A 688 -0.14 21.09 -22.42
C VAL A 688 -0.13 19.85 -23.30
N ALA A 689 0.45 19.92 -24.51
CA ALA A 689 0.58 18.76 -25.38
C ALA A 689 1.36 17.61 -24.71
N PHE A 690 2.44 17.92 -24.05
CA PHE A 690 3.26 16.92 -23.33
C PHE A 690 2.50 16.28 -22.16
N VAL A 691 1.83 17.08 -21.32
CA VAL A 691 1.02 16.59 -20.21
C VAL A 691 -0.14 15.71 -20.69
N ARG A 692 -0.71 16.00 -21.86
CA ARG A 692 -1.77 15.17 -22.47
C ARG A 692 -1.27 13.83 -23.00
N MET A 693 -0.02 13.77 -23.42
CA MET A 693 0.60 12.54 -23.91
C MET A 693 1.01 11.59 -22.75
N LEU A 694 1.10 12.11 -21.53
CA LEU A 694 1.46 11.35 -20.35
C LEU A 694 0.24 11.27 -19.41
N PRO A 695 -0.18 10.10 -18.92
CA PRO A 695 -1.28 9.95 -17.97
C PRO A 695 -0.83 10.32 -16.54
N ILE A 696 -0.47 11.61 -16.32
CA ILE A 696 0.10 12.08 -15.05
C ILE A 696 -1.00 12.37 -14.01
N ALA A 697 -2.19 12.78 -14.45
CA ALA A 697 -3.30 13.12 -13.56
C ALA A 697 -4.65 12.98 -14.28
N PRO A 698 -5.77 12.87 -13.54
CA PRO A 698 -7.10 12.82 -14.13
C PRO A 698 -7.38 14.01 -15.07
N PHE A 699 -8.01 13.72 -16.20
CA PHE A 699 -8.26 14.69 -17.28
C PHE A 699 -8.89 16.00 -16.79
N SER A 700 -9.94 15.90 -15.96
CA SER A 700 -10.67 17.05 -15.42
C SER A 700 -9.83 17.90 -14.47
N VAL A 701 -8.99 17.25 -13.64
CA VAL A 701 -8.08 17.95 -12.72
C VAL A 701 -7.06 18.79 -13.49
N VAL A 702 -6.44 18.21 -14.52
CA VAL A 702 -5.49 18.93 -15.40
C VAL A 702 -6.13 20.14 -16.03
N ASN A 703 -7.40 20.04 -16.44
CA ASN A 703 -8.14 21.14 -17.07
C ASN A 703 -8.41 22.28 -16.09
N VAL A 704 -8.90 21.97 -14.89
CA VAL A 704 -9.17 22.94 -13.84
C VAL A 704 -7.89 23.66 -13.43
N VAL A 705 -6.79 22.93 -13.21
CA VAL A 705 -5.47 23.51 -12.87
C VAL A 705 -4.94 24.38 -14.01
N ALA A 706 -5.04 23.93 -15.25
CA ALA A 706 -4.65 24.72 -16.41
C ALA A 706 -5.48 26.01 -16.55
N GLY A 707 -6.79 25.93 -16.30
CA GLY A 707 -7.69 27.07 -16.30
C GLY A 707 -7.33 28.14 -15.25
N ALA A 708 -6.94 27.70 -14.08
CA ALA A 708 -6.51 28.57 -13.00
C ALA A 708 -5.06 29.08 -13.14
N SER A 709 -4.28 28.50 -14.04
CA SER A 709 -2.89 28.88 -14.32
C SER A 709 -2.77 30.09 -15.26
N HIS A 710 -1.52 30.49 -15.60
CA HIS A 710 -1.23 31.55 -16.57
C HIS A 710 -1.30 31.09 -18.04
N ILE A 711 -1.71 29.83 -18.30
CA ILE A 711 -1.80 29.28 -19.65
C ILE A 711 -2.92 30.02 -20.42
N ARG A 712 -2.59 30.46 -21.62
CA ARG A 712 -3.59 31.08 -22.55
C ARG A 712 -4.57 30.01 -23.01
N TRP A 713 -5.82 30.39 -23.18
CA TRP A 713 -6.86 29.47 -23.65
C TRP A 713 -6.50 28.82 -25.00
N SER A 714 -5.93 29.60 -25.92
CA SER A 714 -5.45 29.12 -27.23
C SER A 714 -4.36 28.04 -27.08
N ASP A 715 -3.37 28.27 -26.21
CA ASP A 715 -2.28 27.33 -25.99
C ASP A 715 -2.79 26.05 -25.33
N PHE A 716 -3.77 26.18 -24.43
CA PHE A 716 -4.43 25.04 -23.80
C PHE A 716 -5.22 24.24 -24.83
N LEU A 717 -6.02 24.87 -25.66
CA LEU A 717 -6.87 24.21 -26.65
C LEU A 717 -5.99 23.48 -27.70
N LEU A 718 -5.05 24.22 -28.32
CA LEU A 718 -4.14 23.66 -29.33
C LEU A 718 -3.25 22.56 -28.75
N GLY A 719 -2.72 22.76 -27.56
CA GLY A 719 -1.94 21.73 -26.86
C GLY A 719 -2.77 20.49 -26.54
N THR A 720 -4.05 20.65 -26.18
CA THR A 720 -4.98 19.54 -25.96
C THR A 720 -5.28 18.79 -27.26
N ILE A 721 -5.50 19.47 -28.36
CA ILE A 721 -5.67 18.84 -29.68
C ILE A 721 -4.44 18.03 -30.06
N ILE A 722 -3.26 18.65 -30.06
CA ILE A 722 -2.02 18.00 -30.44
C ILE A 722 -1.69 16.80 -29.53
N GLY A 723 -1.96 16.93 -28.22
CA GLY A 723 -1.64 15.89 -27.24
C GLY A 723 -2.63 14.71 -27.23
N LEU A 724 -3.93 14.95 -27.48
CA LEU A 724 -4.95 13.91 -27.46
C LEU A 724 -5.14 13.21 -28.80
N LEU A 725 -4.94 13.92 -29.92
CA LEU A 725 -5.23 13.40 -31.26
C LEU A 725 -4.55 12.06 -31.57
N PRO A 726 -3.25 11.86 -31.29
CA PRO A 726 -2.59 10.59 -31.56
C PRO A 726 -3.18 9.45 -30.71
N GLY A 727 -3.50 9.72 -29.42
CA GLY A 727 -4.07 8.76 -28.52
C GLY A 727 -5.51 8.36 -28.90
N ILE A 728 -6.34 9.35 -29.23
CA ILE A 728 -7.73 9.14 -29.65
C ILE A 728 -7.77 8.31 -30.94
N THR A 729 -7.01 8.70 -31.96
CA THR A 729 -7.01 7.98 -33.25
C THR A 729 -6.49 6.56 -33.12
N THR A 730 -5.43 6.36 -32.36
CA THR A 730 -4.88 5.02 -32.10
C THR A 730 -5.86 4.15 -31.35
N LEU A 731 -6.46 4.66 -30.27
CA LEU A 731 -7.43 3.90 -29.46
C LEU A 731 -8.69 3.57 -30.26
N THR A 732 -9.21 4.54 -31.02
CA THR A 732 -10.41 4.33 -31.84
C THR A 732 -10.18 3.28 -32.92
N PHE A 733 -9.05 3.34 -33.62
CA PHE A 733 -8.68 2.35 -34.62
C PHE A 733 -8.46 0.97 -34.00
N PHE A 734 -7.82 0.91 -32.82
CA PHE A 734 -7.62 -0.34 -32.09
C PHE A 734 -8.94 -0.99 -31.67
N VAL A 735 -9.87 -0.21 -31.11
CA VAL A 735 -11.20 -0.69 -30.68
C VAL A 735 -11.98 -1.23 -31.88
N ASP A 736 -11.99 -0.49 -33.00
CA ASP A 736 -12.66 -0.93 -34.23
C ASP A 736 -12.08 -2.25 -34.76
N ARG A 737 -10.75 -2.36 -34.84
CA ARG A 737 -10.10 -3.61 -35.26
C ARG A 737 -10.33 -4.76 -34.31
N ALA A 738 -10.37 -4.52 -32.99
CA ALA A 738 -10.67 -5.54 -31.99
C ALA A 738 -12.11 -6.07 -32.16
N ILE A 739 -13.07 -5.17 -32.39
CA ILE A 739 -14.46 -5.56 -32.63
C ILE A 739 -14.59 -6.34 -33.95
N ALA A 740 -13.93 -5.87 -35.03
CA ALA A 740 -13.92 -6.59 -36.30
C ALA A 740 -13.34 -8.00 -36.16
N ALA A 741 -12.25 -8.16 -35.38
CA ALA A 741 -11.65 -9.46 -35.14
C ALA A 741 -12.52 -10.42 -34.30
N ILE A 742 -13.40 -9.87 -33.45
CA ILE A 742 -14.37 -10.65 -32.67
C ILE A 742 -15.57 -11.07 -33.54
N ARG A 743 -16.05 -10.14 -34.41
CA ARG A 743 -17.22 -10.38 -35.25
C ARG A 743 -16.93 -11.27 -36.47
N ASP A 744 -15.76 -11.09 -37.07
CA ASP A 744 -15.32 -11.83 -38.24
C ASP A 744 -13.86 -12.26 -38.09
N PRO A 745 -13.60 -13.41 -37.42
CA PRO A 745 -12.25 -13.90 -37.09
C PRO A 745 -11.55 -14.44 -38.34
N GLY A 746 -10.98 -13.55 -39.17
CA GLY A 746 -10.20 -13.89 -40.35
C GLY A 746 -8.71 -13.53 -40.21
N ALA A 747 -7.83 -14.19 -40.97
CA ALA A 747 -6.39 -13.91 -40.96
C ALA A 747 -6.08 -12.43 -41.28
N GLY A 748 -6.86 -11.78 -42.12
CA GLY A 748 -6.73 -10.38 -42.48
C GLY A 748 -7.04 -9.44 -41.31
N THR A 749 -8.09 -9.73 -40.53
CA THR A 749 -8.49 -8.92 -39.36
C THR A 749 -7.46 -9.02 -38.24
N PHE A 750 -6.89 -10.22 -37.99
CA PHE A 750 -5.82 -10.39 -37.04
C PHE A 750 -4.50 -9.73 -37.50
N ALA A 751 -4.19 -9.75 -38.78
CA ALA A 751 -3.01 -9.06 -39.33
C ALA A 751 -3.13 -7.53 -39.15
N LEU A 752 -4.29 -6.95 -39.43
CA LEU A 752 -4.53 -5.53 -39.21
C LEU A 752 -4.50 -5.14 -37.72
N LEU A 753 -5.02 -5.99 -36.84
CA LEU A 753 -4.91 -5.79 -35.41
C LEU A 753 -3.45 -5.85 -34.94
N ALA A 754 -2.67 -6.78 -35.44
CA ALA A 754 -1.22 -6.91 -35.15
C ALA A 754 -0.45 -5.67 -35.63
N VAL A 755 -0.79 -5.12 -36.81
CA VAL A 755 -0.20 -3.88 -37.31
C VAL A 755 -0.55 -2.69 -36.42
N ALA A 756 -1.81 -2.57 -35.95
CA ALA A 756 -2.23 -1.52 -35.03
C ALA A 756 -1.45 -1.58 -33.72
N VAL A 757 -1.27 -2.78 -33.16
CA VAL A 757 -0.45 -3.01 -31.95
C VAL A 757 1.01 -2.65 -32.21
N ALA A 758 1.58 -3.06 -33.36
CA ALA A 758 2.96 -2.77 -33.72
C ALA A 758 3.20 -1.26 -33.86
N ILE A 759 2.26 -0.52 -34.46
CA ILE A 759 2.34 0.96 -34.58
C ILE A 759 2.33 1.59 -33.18
N LEU A 760 1.46 1.13 -32.28
CA LEU A 760 1.38 1.63 -30.90
C LEU A 760 2.70 1.39 -30.16
N VAL A 761 3.25 0.18 -30.26
CA VAL A 761 4.54 -0.19 -29.65
C VAL A 761 5.67 0.64 -30.24
N ALA A 762 5.71 0.82 -31.55
CA ALA A 762 6.71 1.65 -32.22
C ALA A 762 6.62 3.12 -31.80
N LEU A 763 5.42 3.67 -31.66
CA LEU A 763 5.19 5.02 -31.19
C LEU A 763 5.72 5.22 -29.76
N VAL A 764 5.37 4.31 -28.87
CA VAL A 764 5.88 4.30 -27.49
C VAL A 764 7.41 4.16 -27.45
N TRP A 765 7.98 3.29 -28.27
CA TRP A 765 9.41 3.09 -28.35
C TRP A 765 10.16 4.34 -28.90
N VAL A 766 9.64 4.98 -29.96
CA VAL A 766 10.21 6.24 -30.50
C VAL A 766 10.14 7.36 -29.47
N LEU A 767 9.01 7.47 -28.76
CA LEU A 767 8.83 8.47 -27.72
C LEU A 767 9.85 8.26 -26.57
N ARG A 768 10.01 7.01 -26.11
CA ARG A 768 11.03 6.63 -25.12
C ARG A 768 12.44 6.92 -25.59
N ARG A 769 12.76 6.61 -26.85
CA ARG A 769 14.09 6.86 -27.44
C ARG A 769 14.42 8.36 -27.56
N LYS A 770 13.43 9.20 -27.92
CA LYS A 770 13.59 10.66 -27.97
C LYS A 770 13.76 11.28 -26.58
N LEU A 771 13.07 10.77 -25.57
CA LEU A 771 13.21 11.20 -24.18
C LEU A 771 14.58 10.83 -23.61
N ARG A 772 15.11 9.65 -23.92
CA ARG A 772 16.47 9.23 -23.54
C ARG A 772 17.61 10.06 -24.18
N ARG A 773 17.42 10.59 -25.39
CA ARG A 773 18.45 11.40 -26.07
C ARG A 773 18.61 12.83 -25.55
N LYS A 774 17.75 13.29 -24.63
CA LYS A 774 17.80 14.63 -24.01
C LYS A 774 18.29 14.62 -22.55
N ALA A 775 18.84 13.52 -22.05
CA ALA A 775 19.54 13.52 -20.79
C ALA A 775 20.85 14.35 -20.93
N PRO A 776 21.13 15.29 -20.03
CA PRO A 776 22.36 16.08 -20.07
C PRO A 776 23.56 15.16 -19.89
N VAL A 777 24.59 15.43 -20.68
CA VAL A 777 25.93 14.83 -20.55
C VAL A 777 26.41 15.06 -19.11
N PRO A 778 26.97 14.05 -18.42
CA PRO A 778 27.56 14.24 -17.10
C PRO A 778 28.69 15.25 -17.20
N LEU A 779 28.64 16.28 -16.36
CA LEU A 779 29.78 17.21 -16.19
C LEU A 779 30.94 16.40 -15.64
N THR A 780 32.03 16.32 -16.41
CA THR A 780 33.32 15.82 -15.98
C THR A 780 33.77 16.60 -14.74
N PRO A 781 34.32 15.96 -13.70
CA PRO A 781 34.88 16.68 -12.56
C PRO A 781 36.06 17.53 -13.04
N ALA A 782 36.10 18.76 -12.58
CA ALA A 782 37.20 19.68 -12.83
C ALA A 782 38.53 19.07 -12.35
N PRO A 783 39.65 19.27 -13.06
CA PRO A 783 40.92 18.75 -12.63
C PRO A 783 41.39 19.50 -11.37
N ASN A 784 41.81 18.71 -10.36
CA ASN A 784 42.45 19.22 -9.15
C ASN A 784 43.70 20.04 -9.56
N VAL A 785 43.67 21.35 -9.36
CA VAL A 785 44.85 22.20 -9.39
C VAL A 785 45.53 22.07 -8.02
N HIS A 786 46.50 21.17 -7.93
CA HIS A 786 47.55 21.27 -6.96
C HIS A 786 48.60 22.21 -7.53
N GLY A 787 48.71 23.37 -6.95
CA GLY A 787 49.79 24.32 -7.21
C GLY A 787 50.48 24.68 -5.91
N SER A 788 51.71 24.22 -5.79
CA SER A 788 52.86 24.72 -5.01
C SER A 788 52.60 25.37 -3.64
#